data_82e3bc3b6d8e77ece329ebc40190bbe7
#
_entry.id   82e3bc3b6d8e77ece329ebc40190bbe7
#
_cell.length_a   1.000
_cell.length_b   1.000
_cell.length_c   1.000
_cell.angle_alpha   90.00
_cell.angle_beta   90.00
_cell.angle_gamma   90.00
#
_symmetry.space_group_name_H-M   'P 1'
#
loop_
_entity.id
_entity.type
_entity.pdbx_description
1 polymer ?
#
loop_
_entity_poly.entity_id
_entity_poly.type
_entity_poly.pdbx_seq_one_letter_code
_entity_poly.pdbx_strand_id
1 'polypeptide(L)'
;MNLNKKLIVALAVAFGALTAKAVPAYPGLINATQPDGTIVSVKLHGDESLNWASTPDGYTLLRNSEGFWSFARQMKDGSIAPTDLKYLGDESVAVANGIEKGLMFAADQRAELKQQSLEMKGSSLQVEGTYPATGKNKLLVLLLNYSDTQTRYTQAQFDAMMNQENYGTIGSFRDFYLENSYGKLDITTTVSRWVTLPYAKEYYGSDRAIEMIQHGLNILVSNGELDLRDFDNDGDGVLDGLAVIHQGAGQEYTGGANDIWSHSSIIYGMSFNGVQVRRYTIEPELLGTTGKMSTIGVICHEFGHNLGAPDFYDTNYGETGGDYPGTGVWDLMGSGAWNGTSGDRPAHINMWQKIQLGWVDPIVLDATQKVTAMPSAHNNPVAYRVNTTVPGEYYIMENRQQSGQFDKALPGHGLLVYHANEESIKNSVADNTLNVKYPQAMYTVCASAGEDPGTNVGSYGNVNDQSAPFPGSLNIRTFNDASKPSLRSISGRYSYKALTNIAESAEGLISFDFTAEDTPAAPCNLTATSEKGLVTLRWEIPAEAANQVMYYNIYRNDENIAFTQMNEFTDRGLTDESMLTYHVDAVYVNGLVSPYASVSIRVPSNIITEIAAETTNDDVTLSWSIESRLTRMTSLEPTHNVNNYNVKSLDFVHRYRADDLKAYKGYSIRRIAYLPYQPQKELTITLRVWEADADGSNAKIVSERLVKEFGTAIWNTTLLTRSVTITGEKDLWIGLHCESSTGNIQILSDIGPKVEGYGNWIKLEGDEWKSDNVALGNFFLYVPLTEPTAVEPATLENCGTVTDVALDMFYPVGYAIYRDDQLMGWSSSRKWVDNSPLKGVHTYSVANLYKGANESVAKSLEVTFGANDIDEVDVVDAAVEVVRYDLCGRQLAQPVKGVNVVKMSDGTVRKEIVK
;
A
#
# COMPACT_ATOMS: atom_id res chain seq x y z
N MET A 1 -29.60 1.27 30.96
CA MET A 1 -29.67 1.21 29.50
C MET A 1 -28.85 2.37 28.96
N ASN A 2 -27.55 2.23 28.94
CA ASN A 2 -26.57 3.15 28.34
C ASN A 2 -25.17 2.50 28.45
N LEU A 3 -24.93 1.48 27.60
CA LEU A 3 -23.64 0.77 27.62
C LEU A 3 -23.09 0.47 26.21
N ASN A 4 -23.61 1.05 25.14
CA ASN A 4 -23.20 0.70 23.77
C ASN A 4 -22.70 1.89 22.92
N LYS A 5 -22.27 3.01 23.53
CA LYS A 5 -21.67 4.11 22.77
C LYS A 5 -20.15 4.29 22.95
N LYS A 6 -19.49 3.41 23.69
CA LYS A 6 -18.01 3.49 23.91
C LYS A 6 -17.19 2.43 23.17
N LEU A 7 -17.82 1.60 22.34
CA LEU A 7 -17.10 0.51 21.64
C LEU A 7 -16.87 0.75 20.14
N ILE A 8 -17.30 1.89 19.59
CA ILE A 8 -17.14 2.21 18.16
C ILE A 8 -15.96 3.17 17.88
N VAL A 9 -15.42 3.81 18.91
CA VAL A 9 -14.31 4.77 18.76
C VAL A 9 -12.91 4.14 18.86
N ALA A 10 -12.79 2.85 19.18
CA ALA A 10 -11.49 2.19 19.41
C ALA A 10 -10.95 1.37 18.22
N LEU A 11 -11.56 1.44 17.02
CA LEU A 11 -11.12 0.64 15.87
C LEU A 11 -10.64 1.44 14.66
N ALA A 12 -10.42 2.74 14.79
CA ALA A 12 -10.00 3.60 13.65
C ALA A 12 -8.56 4.12 13.77
N VAL A 13 -7.70 3.55 14.60
CA VAL A 13 -6.33 4.03 14.76
C VAL A 13 -5.34 2.86 14.67
N ALA A 14 -5.10 2.44 13.47
CA ALA A 14 -3.85 1.77 13.07
C ALA A 14 -3.75 1.94 11.56
N PHE A 15 -2.86 2.82 11.09
CA PHE A 15 -2.16 2.60 9.81
C PHE A 15 -1.51 3.88 9.30
N GLY A 16 -0.28 3.72 8.91
CA GLY A 16 0.28 4.27 7.69
C GLY A 16 1.53 5.11 7.87
N ALA A 17 2.56 4.71 7.17
CA ALA A 17 3.65 5.61 6.83
C ALA A 17 3.05 6.80 6.07
N LEU A 18 3.28 8.02 6.54
CA LEU A 18 2.84 9.23 5.84
C LEU A 18 4.03 9.75 5.03
N THR A 19 3.90 9.75 3.71
CA THR A 19 4.77 10.51 2.81
C THR A 19 4.49 12.01 2.98
N ALA A 20 5.42 12.88 2.66
CA ALA A 20 5.11 14.29 2.44
C ALA A 20 3.99 14.38 1.39
N LYS A 21 3.04 15.27 1.60
CA LYS A 21 1.86 15.44 0.74
C LYS A 21 1.82 16.87 0.26
N ALA A 22 1.43 17.09 -0.98
CA ALA A 22 1.41 18.43 -1.55
C ALA A 22 0.38 18.58 -2.65
N VAL A 23 -0.04 19.81 -2.86
CA VAL A 23 -0.92 20.17 -3.95
C VAL A 23 -0.29 19.81 -5.31
N PRO A 24 -1.08 19.31 -6.28
CA PRO A 24 -0.60 19.13 -7.64
C PRO A 24 -0.21 20.47 -8.28
N ALA A 25 0.69 20.43 -9.27
CA ALA A 25 1.09 21.61 -10.02
C ALA A 25 -0.11 22.43 -10.50
N TYR A 26 0.05 23.75 -10.60
CA TYR A 26 -0.97 24.62 -11.17
C TYR A 26 -1.40 24.12 -12.55
N PRO A 27 -2.69 23.86 -12.80
CA PRO A 27 -3.13 23.17 -14.02
C PRO A 27 -3.09 24.01 -15.30
N GLY A 28 -2.87 25.32 -15.18
CA GLY A 28 -2.81 26.23 -16.32
C GLY A 28 -1.41 26.41 -16.91
N LEU A 29 -1.33 27.11 -18.04
CA LEU A 29 -0.06 27.58 -18.58
C LEU A 29 0.52 28.70 -17.69
N ILE A 30 1.80 28.62 -17.43
CA ILE A 30 2.56 29.67 -16.74
C ILE A 30 3.59 30.33 -17.67
N ASN A 31 3.99 31.53 -17.33
CA ASN A 31 5.11 32.22 -17.96
C ASN A 31 6.36 32.03 -17.10
N ALA A 32 7.21 31.10 -17.48
CA ALA A 32 8.47 30.82 -16.77
C ALA A 32 9.61 31.72 -17.36
N THR A 33 10.39 32.32 -16.47
CA THR A 33 11.56 33.11 -16.87
C THR A 33 12.78 32.19 -16.91
N GLN A 34 13.46 32.16 -18.05
CA GLN A 34 14.72 31.46 -18.27
C GLN A 34 15.89 32.20 -17.60
N PRO A 35 17.05 31.57 -17.37
CA PRO A 35 18.23 32.21 -16.78
C PRO A 35 18.75 33.44 -17.55
N ASP A 36 18.51 33.53 -18.83
CA ASP A 36 18.89 34.67 -19.67
C ASP A 36 17.82 35.80 -19.73
N GLY A 37 16.74 35.66 -18.97
CA GLY A 37 15.62 36.60 -18.96
C GLY A 37 14.54 36.32 -20.01
N THR A 38 14.70 35.32 -20.87
CA THR A 38 13.67 34.93 -21.86
C THR A 38 12.45 34.39 -21.14
N ILE A 39 11.23 34.82 -21.53
CA ILE A 39 9.98 34.30 -20.96
C ILE A 39 9.41 33.25 -21.91
N VAL A 40 9.10 32.07 -21.38
CA VAL A 40 8.52 30.95 -22.13
C VAL A 40 7.23 30.49 -21.46
N SER A 41 6.25 30.08 -22.28
CA SER A 41 5.00 29.50 -21.77
C SER A 41 5.16 28.00 -21.61
N VAL A 42 4.94 27.48 -20.41
CA VAL A 42 5.05 26.06 -20.08
C VAL A 42 3.85 25.63 -19.24
N LYS A 43 3.56 24.34 -19.24
CA LYS A 43 2.64 23.68 -18.31
C LYS A 43 3.45 22.88 -17.31
N LEU A 44 3.23 23.09 -16.01
CA LEU A 44 3.83 22.29 -14.96
C LEU A 44 3.02 21.01 -14.73
N HIS A 45 3.69 19.98 -14.27
CA HIS A 45 3.14 18.67 -13.93
C HIS A 45 3.80 18.14 -12.66
N GLY A 46 3.07 17.29 -11.95
CA GLY A 46 3.62 16.61 -10.78
C GLY A 46 3.25 17.29 -9.47
N ASP A 47 3.97 16.92 -8.45
CA ASP A 47 3.92 17.42 -7.08
C ASP A 47 5.34 17.68 -6.54
N GLU A 48 5.46 17.86 -5.23
CA GLU A 48 6.77 18.09 -4.57
C GLU A 48 7.70 16.88 -4.64
N SER A 49 7.19 15.70 -4.90
CA SER A 49 7.98 14.46 -4.95
C SER A 49 8.48 14.12 -6.35
N LEU A 50 7.71 14.50 -7.36
CA LEU A 50 8.05 14.28 -8.78
C LEU A 50 7.41 15.35 -9.64
N ASN A 51 8.20 16.26 -10.22
CA ASN A 51 7.69 17.31 -11.10
C ASN A 51 8.51 17.51 -12.36
N TRP A 52 7.85 18.02 -13.42
CA TRP A 52 8.44 18.36 -14.71
C TRP A 52 7.58 19.40 -15.40
N ALA A 53 8.01 19.86 -16.58
CA ALA A 53 7.21 20.75 -17.39
C ALA A 53 6.95 20.17 -18.78
N SER A 54 5.99 20.75 -19.50
CA SER A 54 5.83 20.53 -20.93
C SER A 54 5.61 21.85 -21.66
N THR A 55 5.88 21.84 -22.97
CA THR A 55 5.42 22.91 -23.84
C THR A 55 3.90 22.87 -23.98
N PRO A 56 3.23 23.94 -24.47
CA PRO A 56 1.81 23.95 -24.76
C PRO A 56 1.35 22.79 -25.66
N ASP A 57 2.19 22.38 -26.62
CA ASP A 57 1.91 21.26 -27.53
C ASP A 57 2.29 19.86 -26.99
N GLY A 58 2.83 19.78 -25.76
CA GLY A 58 3.08 18.52 -25.04
C GLY A 58 4.48 17.91 -25.20
N TYR A 59 5.49 18.68 -25.60
CA TYR A 59 6.89 18.23 -25.52
C TYR A 59 7.39 18.33 -24.07
N THR A 60 7.91 17.25 -23.52
CA THR A 60 8.46 17.22 -22.16
C THR A 60 9.71 18.08 -22.04
N LEU A 61 9.76 18.89 -20.99
CA LEU A 61 10.85 19.80 -20.68
C LEU A 61 11.46 19.44 -19.33
N LEU A 62 12.79 19.39 -19.30
CA LEU A 62 13.59 19.23 -18.08
C LEU A 62 14.59 20.39 -17.98
N ARG A 63 15.01 20.70 -16.74
CA ARG A 63 16.07 21.70 -16.55
C ARG A 63 17.43 21.10 -16.87
N ASN A 64 18.20 21.80 -17.71
CA ASN A 64 19.59 21.44 -17.97
C ASN A 64 20.51 21.98 -16.85
N SER A 65 21.80 21.67 -16.93
CA SER A 65 22.81 22.10 -15.95
C SER A 65 23.00 23.65 -15.85
N GLU A 66 22.52 24.41 -16.83
CA GLU A 66 22.52 25.87 -16.81
C GLU A 66 21.19 26.45 -16.27
N GLY A 67 20.24 25.58 -15.86
CA GLY A 67 18.94 25.96 -15.33
C GLY A 67 17.88 26.29 -16.40
N PHE A 68 18.17 26.11 -17.71
CA PHE A 68 17.18 26.33 -18.75
C PHE A 68 16.20 25.19 -18.90
N TRP A 69 14.93 25.46 -19.11
CA TRP A 69 13.99 24.48 -19.65
C TRP A 69 14.48 24.06 -21.05
N SER A 70 14.84 22.79 -21.18
CA SER A 70 15.33 22.17 -22.41
C SER A 70 14.45 20.98 -22.77
N PHE A 71 14.30 20.68 -24.05
CA PHE A 71 13.56 19.52 -24.51
C PHE A 71 14.16 18.23 -23.93
N ALA A 72 13.31 17.34 -23.44
CA ALA A 72 13.73 16.02 -22.97
C ALA A 72 13.91 15.06 -24.14
N ARG A 73 14.80 14.08 -24.00
CA ARG A 73 14.97 12.95 -24.92
C ARG A 73 15.04 11.67 -24.15
N GLN A 74 14.45 10.61 -24.69
CA GLN A 74 14.60 9.28 -24.14
C GLN A 74 15.99 8.73 -24.40
N MET A 75 16.61 8.18 -23.37
CA MET A 75 17.91 7.55 -23.39
C MET A 75 17.78 6.06 -23.73
N LYS A 76 18.91 5.38 -24.00
CA LYS A 76 18.91 3.96 -24.39
C LYS A 76 18.42 3.00 -23.29
N ASP A 77 18.53 3.41 -22.05
CA ASP A 77 18.04 2.67 -20.87
C ASP A 77 16.57 2.94 -20.54
N GLY A 78 15.90 3.76 -21.35
CA GLY A 78 14.51 4.14 -21.18
C GLY A 78 14.30 5.40 -20.31
N SER A 79 15.32 5.87 -19.59
CA SER A 79 15.25 7.11 -18.82
C SER A 79 15.08 8.33 -19.74
N ILE A 80 14.67 9.46 -19.17
CA ILE A 80 14.68 10.74 -19.90
C ILE A 80 15.72 11.70 -19.32
N ALA A 81 16.32 12.51 -20.18
CA ALA A 81 17.29 13.51 -19.79
C ALA A 81 17.08 14.79 -20.60
N PRO A 82 17.47 15.99 -20.06
CA PRO A 82 17.46 17.22 -20.83
C PRO A 82 18.49 17.15 -21.96
N THR A 83 18.13 17.72 -23.09
CA THR A 83 19.05 17.92 -24.21
C THR A 83 19.71 19.31 -24.12
N ASP A 84 20.67 19.61 -25.02
CA ASP A 84 21.22 20.95 -25.16
C ASP A 84 20.26 21.91 -25.89
N LEU A 85 19.10 21.41 -26.36
CA LEU A 85 18.10 22.21 -27.08
C LEU A 85 17.22 22.96 -26.08
N LYS A 86 17.57 24.23 -25.83
CA LYS A 86 16.80 25.12 -24.96
C LYS A 86 15.43 25.42 -25.58
N TYR A 87 14.36 25.36 -24.77
CA TYR A 87 13.05 25.84 -25.22
C TYR A 87 12.95 27.35 -25.08
N LEU A 88 12.93 28.04 -26.18
CA LEU A 88 12.83 29.52 -26.24
C LEU A 88 11.47 30.00 -26.80
N GLY A 89 10.41 29.17 -26.60
CA GLY A 89 9.06 29.48 -27.12
C GLY A 89 8.78 28.96 -28.52
N ASP A 90 9.73 28.28 -29.16
CA ASP A 90 9.59 27.71 -30.50
C ASP A 90 9.71 26.19 -30.49
N GLU A 91 8.61 25.49 -30.77
CA GLU A 91 8.51 24.03 -30.78
C GLU A 91 9.00 23.42 -32.11
N SER A 92 9.18 24.21 -33.16
CA SER A 92 9.71 23.74 -34.44
C SER A 92 11.11 23.13 -34.29
N VAL A 93 11.87 23.59 -33.28
CA VAL A 93 13.16 23.03 -32.89
C VAL A 93 13.06 21.57 -32.46
N ALA A 94 12.01 21.21 -31.70
CA ALA A 94 11.77 19.83 -31.28
C ALA A 94 11.47 18.93 -32.49
N VAL A 95 10.60 19.39 -33.40
CA VAL A 95 10.25 18.68 -34.63
C VAL A 95 11.49 18.45 -35.51
N ALA A 96 12.30 19.50 -35.74
CA ALA A 96 13.51 19.42 -36.56
C ALA A 96 14.57 18.45 -36.00
N ASN A 97 14.57 18.22 -34.71
CA ASN A 97 15.51 17.34 -34.01
C ASN A 97 14.94 15.98 -33.62
N GLY A 98 13.71 15.65 -34.06
CA GLY A 98 13.06 14.36 -33.83
C GLY A 98 12.77 14.09 -32.34
N ILE A 99 12.45 15.13 -31.56
CA ILE A 99 12.02 14.97 -30.17
C ILE A 99 10.57 14.45 -30.16
N GLU A 100 10.31 13.49 -29.31
CA GLU A 100 8.95 12.92 -29.13
C GLU A 100 8.16 13.71 -28.09
N LYS A 101 6.83 13.76 -28.27
CA LYS A 101 5.90 14.35 -27.29
C LYS A 101 5.57 13.36 -26.16
N GLY A 102 5.24 13.90 -24.98
CA GLY A 102 4.72 13.09 -23.86
C GLY A 102 5.73 12.11 -23.27
N LEU A 103 7.04 12.41 -23.37
CA LEU A 103 8.07 11.59 -22.74
C LEU A 103 7.89 11.63 -21.21
N MET A 104 7.98 10.46 -20.57
CA MET A 104 7.86 10.29 -19.13
C MET A 104 9.12 9.65 -18.55
N PHE A 105 9.38 9.93 -17.28
CA PHE A 105 10.46 9.27 -16.54
C PHE A 105 10.29 7.74 -16.58
N ALA A 106 11.37 6.98 -16.70
CA ALA A 106 11.35 5.53 -16.52
C ALA A 106 10.97 5.15 -15.07
N ALA A 107 10.44 3.97 -14.86
CA ALA A 107 9.95 3.54 -13.54
C ALA A 107 11.03 3.58 -12.44
N ASP A 108 12.24 3.11 -12.76
CA ASP A 108 13.40 3.16 -11.88
C ASP A 108 13.87 4.61 -11.63
N GLN A 109 13.89 5.46 -12.66
CA GLN A 109 14.22 6.88 -12.54
C GLN A 109 13.21 7.61 -11.64
N ARG A 110 11.91 7.31 -11.79
CA ARG A 110 10.86 7.87 -10.91
C ARG A 110 11.01 7.42 -9.46
N ALA A 111 11.26 6.12 -9.26
CA ALA A 111 11.48 5.57 -7.93
C ALA A 111 12.69 6.24 -7.24
N GLU A 112 13.77 6.47 -7.97
CA GLU A 112 14.96 7.16 -7.44
C GLU A 112 14.65 8.63 -7.08
N LEU A 113 13.95 9.38 -7.95
CA LEU A 113 13.58 10.77 -7.69
C LEU A 113 12.64 10.89 -6.48
N LYS A 114 11.62 10.02 -6.40
CA LYS A 114 10.72 9.96 -5.24
C LYS A 114 11.46 9.60 -3.96
N GLN A 115 12.36 8.63 -4.03
CA GLN A 115 13.17 8.26 -2.87
C GLN A 115 14.07 9.40 -2.42
N GLN A 116 14.71 10.12 -3.33
CA GLN A 116 15.51 11.31 -3.00
C GLN A 116 14.65 12.39 -2.33
N SER A 117 13.43 12.63 -2.81
CA SER A 117 12.49 13.57 -2.18
C SER A 117 12.08 13.11 -0.77
N LEU A 118 11.77 11.83 -0.58
CA LEU A 118 11.44 11.25 0.72
C LEU A 118 12.60 11.32 1.71
N GLU A 119 13.83 11.08 1.25
CA GLU A 119 15.04 11.17 2.09
C GLU A 119 15.30 12.60 2.57
N MET A 120 14.96 13.60 1.77
CA MET A 120 15.10 15.01 2.15
C MET A 120 14.03 15.49 3.12
N LYS A 121 12.83 14.91 3.09
CA LYS A 121 11.64 15.37 3.83
C LYS A 121 11.28 14.54 5.07
N GLY A 122 11.92 13.40 5.29
CA GLY A 122 11.67 12.49 6.42
C GLY A 122 10.42 11.61 6.20
N SER A 123 10.57 10.29 6.35
CA SER A 123 9.47 9.34 6.29
C SER A 123 8.71 9.30 7.62
N SER A 124 7.40 9.07 7.58
CA SER A 124 6.53 9.20 8.75
C SER A 124 5.82 7.91 9.15
N LEU A 125 5.65 7.76 10.44
CA LEU A 125 4.78 6.81 11.14
C LEU A 125 3.58 7.55 11.72
N GLN A 126 2.60 6.81 12.26
CA GLN A 126 1.47 7.39 13.02
C GLN A 126 1.95 8.58 13.84
N VAL A 127 1.45 9.77 13.47
CA VAL A 127 1.94 11.00 14.05
C VAL A 127 0.92 11.49 15.05
N GLU A 128 1.33 11.51 16.30
CA GLU A 128 0.70 12.33 17.32
C GLU A 128 0.58 13.78 16.80
N GLY A 129 -0.46 14.50 17.20
CA GLY A 129 -0.66 15.89 16.78
C GLY A 129 -1.41 16.04 15.45
N THR A 130 -2.37 15.17 15.15
CA THR A 130 -3.39 15.42 14.12
C THR A 130 -4.30 16.55 14.64
N TYR A 131 -4.54 17.57 13.81
CA TYR A 131 -5.37 18.70 14.20
C TYR A 131 -6.78 18.24 14.57
N PRO A 132 -7.36 18.70 15.71
CA PRO A 132 -8.69 18.29 16.13
C PRO A 132 -9.76 18.64 15.09
N ALA A 133 -10.51 17.65 14.62
CA ALA A 133 -11.49 17.80 13.55
C ALA A 133 -12.76 18.58 13.97
N THR A 134 -12.93 18.86 15.25
CA THR A 134 -14.11 19.56 15.78
C THR A 134 -13.73 20.51 16.91
N GLY A 135 -14.61 21.46 17.21
CA GLY A 135 -14.41 22.42 18.31
C GLY A 135 -13.90 23.76 17.82
N LYS A 136 -13.52 24.58 18.80
CA LYS A 136 -12.87 25.88 18.55
C LYS A 136 -11.41 25.76 18.88
N ASN A 137 -10.60 25.77 17.85
CA ASN A 137 -9.17 25.45 17.95
C ASN A 137 -8.33 26.62 17.44
N LYS A 138 -7.10 26.71 17.93
CA LYS A 138 -6.14 27.72 17.51
C LYS A 138 -5.11 27.07 16.55
N LEU A 139 -4.72 27.82 15.53
CA LEU A 139 -3.65 27.46 14.59
C LEU A 139 -2.59 28.54 14.56
N LEU A 140 -1.33 28.17 14.66
CA LEU A 140 -0.21 29.08 14.44
C LEU A 140 0.09 29.23 12.94
N VAL A 141 0.17 30.49 12.48
CA VAL A 141 0.65 30.84 11.14
C VAL A 141 1.99 31.58 11.27
N LEU A 142 3.07 30.98 10.81
CA LEU A 142 4.43 31.51 10.91
C LEU A 142 4.83 32.20 9.60
N LEU A 143 5.10 33.52 9.63
CA LEU A 143 5.54 34.28 8.46
C LEU A 143 7.06 34.39 8.42
N LEU A 144 7.71 33.83 7.36
CA LEU A 144 9.16 33.75 7.23
C LEU A 144 9.68 34.54 6.02
N ASN A 145 10.62 35.47 6.27
CA ASN A 145 11.30 36.28 5.26
C ASN A 145 12.79 35.91 5.22
N TYR A 146 13.38 35.79 4.04
CA TYR A 146 14.81 35.56 3.91
C TYR A 146 15.62 36.84 4.20
N SER A 147 16.92 36.71 4.55
CA SER A 147 17.75 37.87 4.90
C SER A 147 18.01 38.81 3.73
N ASP A 148 17.90 38.34 2.51
CA ASP A 148 18.18 39.08 1.24
C ASP A 148 16.92 39.46 0.47
N THR A 149 15.73 39.22 1.00
CA THR A 149 14.46 39.51 0.32
C THR A 149 13.60 40.49 1.10
N GLN A 150 12.55 40.96 0.46
CA GLN A 150 11.56 41.85 1.06
C GLN A 150 10.15 41.33 0.82
N THR A 151 9.34 41.29 1.89
CA THR A 151 7.95 40.91 1.85
C THR A 151 7.12 41.97 1.11
N ARG A 152 6.09 41.53 0.42
CA ARG A 152 5.19 42.42 -0.30
C ARG A 152 3.89 42.67 0.47
N TYR A 153 3.47 41.72 1.26
CA TYR A 153 2.24 41.75 2.03
C TYR A 153 2.52 41.79 3.53
N THR A 154 1.67 42.46 4.25
CA THR A 154 1.81 42.68 5.71
C THR A 154 1.19 41.51 6.50
N GLN A 155 1.60 41.35 7.77
CA GLN A 155 0.98 40.42 8.72
C GLN A 155 -0.55 40.61 8.78
N ALA A 156 -1.04 41.88 8.85
CA ALA A 156 -2.46 42.17 8.92
C ALA A 156 -3.24 41.71 7.68
N GLN A 157 -2.61 41.68 6.50
CA GLN A 157 -3.26 41.15 5.30
C GLN A 157 -3.36 39.60 5.33
N PHE A 158 -2.36 38.90 5.85
CA PHE A 158 -2.44 37.47 6.10
C PHE A 158 -3.43 37.14 7.19
N ASP A 159 -3.44 37.93 8.29
CA ASP A 159 -4.43 37.74 9.34
C ASP A 159 -5.87 37.91 8.83
N ALA A 160 -6.10 38.89 7.97
CA ALA A 160 -7.40 39.07 7.33
C ALA A 160 -7.76 37.89 6.41
N MET A 161 -6.83 37.40 5.59
CA MET A 161 -7.06 36.24 4.72
C MET A 161 -7.35 34.95 5.52
N MET A 162 -6.72 34.80 6.67
CA MET A 162 -6.91 33.61 7.50
C MET A 162 -8.17 33.69 8.39
N ASN A 163 -8.54 34.84 8.94
CA ASN A 163 -9.53 34.94 10.01
C ASN A 163 -10.78 35.76 9.65
N GLN A 164 -10.69 36.74 8.71
CA GLN A 164 -11.75 37.69 8.49
C GLN A 164 -12.98 37.04 7.85
N GLU A 165 -14.13 37.15 8.47
CA GLU A 165 -15.43 36.76 7.91
C GLU A 165 -15.68 37.43 6.55
N ASN A 166 -16.05 36.65 5.55
CA ASN A 166 -16.31 37.10 4.16
C ASN A 166 -15.14 37.87 3.54
N TYR A 167 -13.90 37.50 3.84
CA TYR A 167 -12.69 38.10 3.27
C TYR A 167 -12.78 38.23 1.75
N GLY A 168 -12.53 39.45 1.24
CA GLY A 168 -12.58 39.77 -0.19
C GLY A 168 -13.91 39.47 -0.89
N THR A 169 -15.02 39.30 -0.16
CA THR A 169 -16.34 38.81 -0.64
C THR A 169 -16.34 37.35 -1.15
N ILE A 170 -15.26 36.63 -0.89
CA ILE A 170 -15.05 35.26 -1.30
C ILE A 170 -15.09 34.33 -0.09
N GLY A 171 -14.41 34.70 0.98
CA GLY A 171 -14.24 33.96 2.23
C GLY A 171 -12.78 33.82 2.63
N SER A 172 -12.55 33.62 3.93
CA SER A 172 -11.24 33.36 4.53
C SER A 172 -10.97 31.86 4.66
N PHE A 173 -9.76 31.51 5.07
CA PHE A 173 -9.41 30.13 5.50
C PHE A 173 -10.36 29.63 6.61
N ARG A 174 -10.68 30.47 7.61
CA ARG A 174 -11.63 30.15 8.67
C ARG A 174 -13.04 29.92 8.12
N ASP A 175 -13.52 30.79 7.21
CA ASP A 175 -14.84 30.63 6.58
C ASP A 175 -14.91 29.29 5.82
N PHE A 176 -13.83 28.89 5.14
CA PHE A 176 -13.78 27.64 4.41
C PHE A 176 -14.01 26.42 5.31
N TYR A 177 -13.27 26.31 6.40
CA TYR A 177 -13.42 25.16 7.31
C TYR A 177 -14.72 25.23 8.12
N LEU A 178 -15.20 26.41 8.44
CA LEU A 178 -16.48 26.59 9.12
C LEU A 178 -17.65 26.15 8.21
N GLU A 179 -17.65 26.53 6.92
CA GLU A 179 -18.65 26.09 5.93
C GLU A 179 -18.55 24.58 5.69
N ASN A 180 -17.36 24.06 5.44
CA ASN A 180 -17.13 22.63 5.16
C ASN A 180 -17.55 21.70 6.30
N SER A 181 -17.32 22.11 7.55
CA SER A 181 -17.64 21.35 8.75
C SER A 181 -19.05 21.57 9.28
N TYR A 182 -19.86 22.38 8.59
CA TYR A 182 -21.20 22.77 9.06
C TYR A 182 -21.16 23.44 10.47
N GLY A 183 -20.12 24.23 10.73
CA GLY A 183 -19.86 24.90 11.98
C GLY A 183 -19.30 24.00 13.10
N LYS A 184 -18.94 22.76 12.82
CA LYS A 184 -18.35 21.85 13.82
C LYS A 184 -16.88 22.17 14.13
N LEU A 185 -16.15 22.72 13.17
CA LEU A 185 -14.75 23.13 13.30
C LEU A 185 -14.62 24.64 13.07
N ASP A 186 -14.26 25.38 14.13
CA ASP A 186 -14.01 26.84 14.09
C ASP A 186 -12.52 27.06 14.38
N ILE A 187 -11.73 27.41 13.36
CA ILE A 187 -10.28 27.61 13.47
C ILE A 187 -9.99 29.10 13.59
N THR A 188 -9.40 29.53 14.70
CA THR A 188 -8.86 30.88 14.85
C THR A 188 -7.35 30.85 14.68
N THR A 189 -6.81 31.57 13.70
CA THR A 189 -5.37 31.60 13.48
C THR A 189 -4.71 32.76 14.24
N THR A 190 -3.49 32.51 14.73
CA THR A 190 -2.59 33.55 15.23
C THR A 190 -1.46 33.71 14.21
N VAL A 191 -1.45 34.82 13.50
CA VAL A 191 -0.43 35.09 12.48
C VAL A 191 0.73 35.85 13.13
N SER A 192 1.95 35.30 13.03
CA SER A 192 3.17 35.92 13.56
C SER A 192 3.51 37.21 12.77
N ARG A 193 4.33 38.09 13.33
CA ARG A 193 5.02 39.07 12.48
C ARG A 193 5.91 38.33 11.45
N TRP A 194 6.30 39.02 10.40
CA TRP A 194 7.36 38.54 9.53
C TRP A 194 8.68 38.39 10.32
N VAL A 195 9.23 37.18 10.31
CA VAL A 195 10.51 36.84 10.93
C VAL A 195 11.58 36.81 9.85
N THR A 196 12.55 37.73 9.91
CA THR A 196 13.69 37.71 9.01
C THR A 196 14.67 36.62 9.47
N LEU A 197 14.85 35.64 8.61
CA LEU A 197 15.73 34.50 8.80
C LEU A 197 17.21 34.90 8.71
N PRO A 198 18.13 34.14 9.34
CA PRO A 198 19.57 34.49 9.35
C PRO A 198 20.25 34.38 7.99
N TYR A 199 19.73 33.61 7.04
CA TYR A 199 20.39 33.35 5.74
C TYR A 199 19.53 33.80 4.55
N ALA A 200 20.20 33.90 3.37
CA ALA A 200 19.61 34.25 2.10
C ALA A 200 18.69 33.13 1.56
N LYS A 201 17.81 33.46 0.61
CA LYS A 201 16.90 32.50 -0.03
C LYS A 201 17.64 31.31 -0.64
N GLU A 202 18.76 31.56 -1.31
CA GLU A 202 19.57 30.51 -1.94
C GLU A 202 20.12 29.49 -0.93
N TYR A 203 20.38 29.91 0.32
CA TYR A 203 20.84 28.99 1.38
C TYR A 203 19.77 27.96 1.75
N TYR A 204 18.51 28.39 1.85
CA TYR A 204 17.42 27.49 2.21
C TYR A 204 16.97 26.65 1.01
N GLY A 205 16.99 27.21 -0.20
CA GLY A 205 16.59 26.54 -1.42
C GLY A 205 15.18 25.93 -1.31
N SER A 206 14.97 24.80 -1.98
CA SER A 206 13.76 23.98 -1.90
C SER A 206 13.78 22.97 -0.72
N ASP A 207 14.94 22.70 -0.11
CA ASP A 207 15.16 21.47 0.65
C ASP A 207 15.29 21.69 2.17
N ARG A 208 15.40 22.95 2.63
CA ARG A 208 15.65 23.24 4.04
C ARG A 208 14.47 23.89 4.77
N ALA A 209 13.26 23.50 4.42
CA ALA A 209 12.05 24.04 5.06
C ALA A 209 12.04 23.82 6.59
N ILE A 210 12.45 22.65 7.06
CA ILE A 210 12.52 22.32 8.50
C ILE A 210 13.51 23.23 9.23
N GLU A 211 14.70 23.47 8.65
CA GLU A 211 15.69 24.39 9.25
C GLU A 211 15.17 25.83 9.27
N MET A 212 14.48 26.25 8.23
CA MET A 212 13.84 27.55 8.12
C MET A 212 12.79 27.76 9.24
N ILE A 213 11.95 26.75 9.48
CA ILE A 213 10.94 26.72 10.54
C ILE A 213 11.62 26.80 11.91
N GLN A 214 12.67 25.99 12.11
CA GLN A 214 13.44 25.99 13.36
C GLN A 214 14.02 27.37 13.69
N HIS A 215 14.61 28.03 12.70
CA HIS A 215 15.16 29.37 12.87
C HIS A 215 14.06 30.38 13.21
N GLY A 216 12.90 30.34 12.52
CA GLY A 216 11.77 31.23 12.78
C GLY A 216 11.18 31.07 14.17
N LEU A 217 10.92 29.82 14.57
CA LEU A 217 10.40 29.53 15.92
C LEU A 217 11.40 29.90 17.02
N ASN A 218 12.68 29.60 16.83
CA ASN A 218 13.73 29.99 17.77
C ASN A 218 13.74 31.51 18.04
N ILE A 219 13.59 32.32 17.00
CA ILE A 219 13.59 33.79 17.14
C ILE A 219 12.37 34.25 17.94
N LEU A 220 11.19 33.75 17.62
CA LEU A 220 9.96 34.20 18.30
C LEU A 220 9.89 33.72 19.76
N VAL A 221 10.23 32.46 20.00
CA VAL A 221 10.17 31.87 21.35
C VAL A 221 11.24 32.50 22.26
N SER A 222 12.48 32.66 21.75
CA SER A 222 13.57 33.26 22.53
C SER A 222 13.31 34.72 22.89
N ASN A 223 12.59 35.44 22.07
CA ASN A 223 12.16 36.82 22.35
C ASN A 223 10.94 36.92 23.28
N GLY A 224 10.32 35.78 23.62
CA GLY A 224 9.08 35.77 24.44
C GLY A 224 7.83 36.25 23.66
N GLU A 225 7.88 36.22 22.31
CA GLU A 225 6.79 36.69 21.45
C GLU A 225 5.79 35.53 21.13
N LEU A 226 6.20 34.26 21.39
CA LEU A 226 5.42 33.08 21.09
C LEU A 226 5.54 32.04 22.19
N ASP A 227 4.43 31.48 22.61
CA ASP A 227 4.35 30.29 23.46
C ASP A 227 3.55 29.21 22.73
N LEU A 228 4.22 28.07 22.41
CA LEU A 228 3.59 26.99 21.64
C LEU A 228 2.49 26.26 22.41
N ARG A 229 2.47 26.35 23.76
CA ARG A 229 1.39 25.79 24.59
C ARG A 229 0.00 26.39 24.30
N ASP A 230 -0.04 27.60 23.70
CA ASP A 230 -1.30 28.22 23.28
C ASP A 230 -1.98 27.53 22.10
N PHE A 231 -1.24 26.59 21.38
CA PHE A 231 -1.65 25.92 20.16
C PHE A 231 -1.64 24.38 20.30
N ASP A 232 -1.44 23.89 21.49
CA ASP A 232 -1.68 22.51 21.92
C ASP A 232 -3.13 22.46 22.41
N ASN A 233 -4.07 22.21 21.47
CA ASN A 233 -5.51 22.40 21.73
C ASN A 233 -6.10 21.27 22.58
N ASP A 234 -5.50 20.06 22.55
CA ASP A 234 -5.95 18.88 23.29
C ASP A 234 -5.10 18.60 24.54
N GLY A 235 -3.97 19.28 24.70
CA GLY A 235 -3.11 19.23 25.89
C GLY A 235 -2.21 17.99 25.95
N ASP A 236 -1.88 17.38 24.81
CA ASP A 236 -1.05 16.19 24.72
C ASP A 236 0.48 16.48 24.70
N GLY A 237 0.85 17.77 24.66
CA GLY A 237 2.23 18.24 24.62
C GLY A 237 2.81 18.30 23.20
N VAL A 238 1.96 18.17 22.18
CA VAL A 238 2.32 18.28 20.76
C VAL A 238 1.57 19.48 20.16
N LEU A 239 2.24 20.24 19.30
CA LEU A 239 1.61 21.29 18.53
C LEU A 239 0.68 20.65 17.49
N ASP A 240 -0.63 20.90 17.56
CA ASP A 240 -1.63 20.28 16.68
C ASP A 240 -1.48 20.64 15.21
N GLY A 241 -0.92 21.80 14.89
CA GLY A 241 -0.64 22.19 13.51
C GLY A 241 0.17 23.47 13.43
N LEU A 242 0.95 23.60 12.37
CA LEU A 242 1.75 24.78 12.04
C LEU A 242 1.60 25.08 10.55
N ALA A 243 1.03 26.23 10.21
CA ALA A 243 1.06 26.73 8.84
C ALA A 243 2.22 27.73 8.69
N VAL A 244 2.99 27.63 7.63
CA VAL A 244 4.17 28.47 7.39
C VAL A 244 4.02 29.19 6.05
N ILE A 245 4.08 30.50 6.08
CA ILE A 245 4.10 31.29 4.85
C ILE A 245 5.52 31.81 4.62
N HIS A 246 6.16 31.36 3.54
CA HIS A 246 7.48 31.86 3.16
C HIS A 246 7.39 33.00 2.15
N GLN A 247 8.35 33.91 2.22
CA GLN A 247 8.45 35.01 1.27
C GLN A 247 8.67 34.52 -0.16
N GLY A 248 8.00 35.17 -1.12
CA GLY A 248 8.13 34.90 -2.55
C GLY A 248 7.05 33.96 -3.08
N ALA A 249 7.32 33.37 -4.23
CA ALA A 249 6.40 32.49 -4.94
C ALA A 249 6.73 31.01 -4.71
N GLY A 250 5.75 30.15 -4.89
CA GLY A 250 5.88 28.70 -4.79
C GLY A 250 6.32 28.03 -6.10
N GLN A 251 7.01 26.90 -5.99
CA GLN A 251 7.51 26.15 -7.12
C GLN A 251 6.38 25.53 -7.97
N GLU A 252 5.27 25.16 -7.36
CA GLU A 252 4.06 24.62 -8.00
C GLU A 252 3.43 25.58 -9.02
N TYR A 253 3.83 26.87 -8.97
CA TYR A 253 3.36 27.93 -9.87
C TYR A 253 4.49 28.57 -10.66
N THR A 254 5.76 28.42 -10.29
CA THR A 254 6.89 29.05 -10.97
C THR A 254 7.77 28.06 -11.70
N GLY A 255 7.80 26.81 -11.23
CA GLY A 255 8.81 25.82 -11.63
C GLY A 255 10.24 26.23 -11.29
N GLY A 256 10.44 27.20 -10.37
CA GLY A 256 11.75 27.71 -9.98
C GLY A 256 12.53 26.73 -9.11
N ALA A 257 13.79 26.44 -9.46
CA ALA A 257 14.60 25.43 -8.74
C ALA A 257 14.89 25.79 -7.27
N ASN A 258 14.85 27.08 -6.90
CA ASN A 258 15.09 27.57 -5.53
C ASN A 258 13.79 28.03 -4.85
N ASP A 259 12.64 27.73 -5.46
CA ASP A 259 11.33 27.97 -4.86
C ASP A 259 10.88 26.70 -4.13
N ILE A 260 10.22 26.88 -2.99
CA ILE A 260 9.67 25.78 -2.22
C ILE A 260 8.33 25.40 -2.86
N TRP A 261 8.10 24.11 -3.09
CA TRP A 261 6.78 23.58 -3.43
C TRP A 261 5.92 23.55 -2.17
N SER A 262 4.68 24.02 -2.24
CA SER A 262 3.75 23.94 -1.13
C SER A 262 3.53 22.48 -0.73
N HIS A 263 3.65 22.16 0.57
CA HIS A 263 3.50 20.80 1.05
C HIS A 263 3.18 20.74 2.54
N SER A 264 2.59 19.62 2.94
CA SER A 264 2.47 19.18 4.33
C SER A 264 3.51 18.10 4.64
N SER A 265 4.20 18.22 5.79
CA SER A 265 5.22 17.24 6.18
C SER A 265 5.39 17.16 7.70
N ILE A 266 6.33 16.35 8.15
CA ILE A 266 6.57 16.01 9.54
C ILE A 266 7.95 16.43 9.98
N ILE A 267 8.03 16.88 11.24
CA ILE A 267 9.27 17.27 11.91
C ILE A 267 9.57 16.30 13.04
N TYR A 268 10.81 15.87 13.13
CA TYR A 268 11.30 15.04 14.23
C TYR A 268 12.29 15.79 15.10
N GLY A 269 12.20 15.58 16.41
CA GLY A 269 13.17 16.08 17.37
C GLY A 269 13.15 17.59 17.63
N MET A 270 12.11 18.31 17.17
CA MET A 270 11.94 19.73 17.42
C MET A 270 10.96 19.97 18.57
N SER A 271 11.37 20.74 19.57
CA SER A 271 10.50 21.12 20.68
C SER A 271 10.86 22.49 21.24
N PHE A 272 9.85 23.21 21.73
CA PHE A 272 9.99 24.52 22.37
C PHE A 272 9.07 24.59 23.60
N ASN A 273 9.58 25.04 24.73
CA ASN A 273 8.83 25.21 25.98
C ASN A 273 8.08 23.94 26.44
N GLY A 274 8.59 22.75 26.06
CA GLY A 274 8.01 21.45 26.41
C GLY A 274 6.96 20.95 25.43
N VAL A 275 6.63 21.71 24.38
CA VAL A 275 5.73 21.30 23.29
C VAL A 275 6.54 20.83 22.09
N GLN A 276 6.21 19.67 21.57
CA GLN A 276 6.84 19.10 20.38
C GLN A 276 6.19 19.68 19.12
N VAL A 277 7.02 20.00 18.11
CA VAL A 277 6.53 20.37 16.75
C VAL A 277 6.63 19.15 15.87
N ARG A 278 5.49 18.64 15.39
CA ARG A 278 5.40 17.39 14.64
C ARG A 278 4.98 17.57 13.20
N ARG A 279 4.00 18.44 12.95
CA ARG A 279 3.42 18.68 11.63
C ARG A 279 3.55 20.13 11.24
N TYR A 280 3.74 20.36 9.94
CA TYR A 280 3.67 21.69 9.37
C TYR A 280 3.12 21.63 7.95
N THR A 281 2.58 22.74 7.51
CA THR A 281 2.35 23.06 6.11
C THR A 281 3.20 24.25 5.73
N ILE A 282 3.57 24.38 4.46
CA ILE A 282 4.38 25.50 3.98
C ILE A 282 3.89 25.96 2.61
N GLU A 283 3.58 27.26 2.50
CA GLU A 283 2.98 27.88 1.33
C GLU A 283 3.62 29.26 1.04
N PRO A 284 3.55 29.74 -0.22
CA PRO A 284 4.19 30.99 -0.60
C PRO A 284 3.39 32.25 -0.24
N GLU A 285 4.08 33.37 -0.07
CA GLU A 285 3.48 34.71 0.01
C GLU A 285 2.74 35.08 -1.27
N LEU A 286 3.33 34.71 -2.44
CA LEU A 286 2.92 35.22 -3.75
C LEU A 286 2.36 34.14 -4.68
N LEU A 287 1.31 34.49 -5.38
CA LEU A 287 0.74 33.72 -6.45
C LEU A 287 1.65 33.79 -7.70
N GLY A 288 2.60 32.90 -7.79
CA GLY A 288 3.55 32.83 -8.90
C GLY A 288 4.27 34.16 -9.15
N THR A 289 4.50 34.47 -10.40
CA THR A 289 5.16 35.73 -10.84
C THR A 289 4.19 36.90 -10.93
N THR A 290 2.91 36.74 -10.59
CA THR A 290 1.90 37.79 -10.73
C THR A 290 2.13 38.96 -9.77
N GLY A 291 2.87 38.73 -8.70
CA GLY A 291 3.04 39.70 -7.60
C GLY A 291 1.77 39.92 -6.76
N LYS A 292 0.71 39.16 -6.98
CA LYS A 292 -0.47 39.11 -6.12
C LYS A 292 -0.20 38.20 -4.92
N MET A 293 -0.92 38.44 -3.84
CA MET A 293 -0.95 37.57 -2.67
C MET A 293 -1.48 36.19 -3.04
N SER A 294 -0.93 35.14 -2.43
CA SER A 294 -1.46 33.78 -2.56
C SER A 294 -2.94 33.71 -2.15
N THR A 295 -3.64 32.74 -2.72
CA THR A 295 -5.05 32.47 -2.40
C THR A 295 -5.13 31.38 -1.32
N ILE A 296 -6.32 31.18 -0.77
CA ILE A 296 -6.50 30.19 0.30
C ILE A 296 -6.51 28.73 -0.18
N GLY A 297 -6.64 28.47 -1.48
CA GLY A 297 -6.90 27.13 -1.98
C GLY A 297 -5.79 26.12 -1.63
N VAL A 298 -4.54 26.48 -1.89
CA VAL A 298 -3.38 25.66 -1.53
C VAL A 298 -3.25 25.54 0.00
N ILE A 299 -3.39 26.65 0.73
CA ILE A 299 -3.33 26.65 2.20
C ILE A 299 -4.39 25.72 2.80
N CYS A 300 -5.61 25.73 2.25
CA CYS A 300 -6.67 24.81 2.68
C CYS A 300 -6.34 23.35 2.34
N HIS A 301 -5.78 23.09 1.17
CA HIS A 301 -5.38 21.73 0.76
C HIS A 301 -4.32 21.16 1.71
N GLU A 302 -3.20 21.87 1.89
CA GLU A 302 -2.12 21.42 2.78
C GLU A 302 -2.62 21.24 4.23
N PHE A 303 -3.46 22.15 4.70
CA PHE A 303 -4.07 21.99 6.03
C PHE A 303 -5.05 20.82 6.10
N GLY A 304 -5.69 20.42 4.99
CA GLY A 304 -6.49 19.19 4.89
C GLY A 304 -5.70 17.95 5.30
N HIS A 305 -4.39 17.90 4.98
CA HIS A 305 -3.49 16.85 5.44
C HIS A 305 -3.26 16.88 6.96
N ASN A 306 -3.27 18.03 7.61
CA ASN A 306 -3.21 18.13 9.07
C ASN A 306 -4.48 17.56 9.74
N LEU A 307 -5.61 17.51 9.03
CA LEU A 307 -6.83 16.82 9.44
C LEU A 307 -6.82 15.31 9.11
N GLY A 308 -5.74 14.80 8.52
CA GLY A 308 -5.57 13.39 8.16
C GLY A 308 -6.09 13.01 6.77
N ALA A 309 -6.45 13.97 5.91
CA ALA A 309 -6.89 13.67 4.56
C ALA A 309 -5.71 13.18 3.68
N PRO A 310 -5.89 12.14 2.85
CA PRO A 310 -4.96 11.80 1.78
C PRO A 310 -5.21 12.65 0.54
N ASP A 311 -4.32 12.57 -0.45
CA ASP A 311 -4.62 13.05 -1.79
C ASP A 311 -5.56 12.10 -2.53
N PHE A 312 -6.54 12.67 -3.26
CA PHE A 312 -7.50 11.92 -4.06
C PHE A 312 -7.27 12.05 -5.56
N TYR A 313 -6.12 12.54 -5.98
CA TYR A 313 -5.64 12.51 -7.38
C TYR A 313 -4.60 11.39 -7.55
N ASP A 314 -4.15 11.15 -8.79
CA ASP A 314 -3.08 10.19 -9.10
C ASP A 314 -1.71 10.75 -8.72
N THR A 315 -1.16 10.31 -7.60
CA THR A 315 0.14 10.77 -7.08
C THR A 315 1.35 10.11 -7.76
N ASN A 316 1.15 9.23 -8.75
CA ASN A 316 2.23 8.68 -9.56
C ASN A 316 2.22 9.14 -11.03
N TYR A 317 1.22 9.95 -11.41
CA TYR A 317 1.14 10.63 -12.72
C TYR A 317 1.22 9.67 -13.92
N GLY A 318 0.49 8.57 -13.84
CA GLY A 318 0.33 7.63 -14.94
C GLY A 318 1.36 6.51 -15.01
N GLU A 319 2.17 6.32 -13.95
CA GLU A 319 3.14 5.22 -13.89
C GLU A 319 2.49 3.85 -14.04
N THR A 320 1.30 3.67 -13.50
CA THR A 320 0.61 2.39 -13.42
C THR A 320 -0.63 2.30 -14.33
N GLY A 321 -0.52 2.75 -15.56
CA GLY A 321 -1.53 2.54 -16.59
C GLY A 321 -2.28 3.78 -17.05
N GLY A 322 -1.85 4.96 -16.65
CA GLY A 322 -2.39 6.25 -17.05
C GLY A 322 -2.72 7.16 -15.87
N ASP A 323 -2.98 8.41 -16.13
CA ASP A 323 -3.30 9.45 -15.13
C ASP A 323 -4.77 9.33 -14.70
N TYR A 324 -5.02 8.75 -13.53
CA TYR A 324 -6.36 8.49 -13.03
C TYR A 324 -6.97 9.73 -12.37
N PRO A 325 -8.24 10.06 -12.65
CA PRO A 325 -8.81 11.34 -12.27
C PRO A 325 -9.13 11.49 -10.78
N GLY A 326 -9.28 10.39 -10.03
CA GLY A 326 -9.69 10.44 -8.63
C GLY A 326 -10.98 11.20 -8.41
N THR A 327 -10.98 12.18 -7.48
CA THR A 327 -12.12 13.04 -7.21
C THR A 327 -12.16 14.32 -8.06
N GLY A 328 -11.07 14.62 -8.76
CA GLY A 328 -10.97 15.75 -9.68
C GLY A 328 -11.17 17.12 -9.04
N VAL A 329 -11.73 18.04 -9.81
CA VAL A 329 -11.98 19.43 -9.38
C VAL A 329 -13.16 19.60 -8.41
N TRP A 330 -13.84 18.51 -8.05
CA TRP A 330 -14.97 18.51 -7.11
C TRP A 330 -14.53 18.45 -5.65
N ASP A 331 -13.25 18.28 -5.41
CA ASP A 331 -12.69 18.01 -4.09
C ASP A 331 -11.42 18.83 -3.85
N LEU A 332 -11.33 19.43 -2.65
CA LEU A 332 -10.15 20.15 -2.19
C LEU A 332 -8.88 19.29 -2.31
N MET A 333 -8.97 18.00 -1.89
CA MET A 333 -7.85 17.06 -1.86
C MET A 333 -7.63 16.37 -3.22
N GLY A 334 -8.40 16.76 -4.24
CA GLY A 334 -8.13 16.48 -5.64
C GLY A 334 -7.51 17.70 -6.31
N SER A 335 -8.04 18.09 -7.47
CA SER A 335 -7.61 19.31 -8.19
C SER A 335 -8.44 20.55 -7.81
N GLY A 336 -9.43 20.41 -6.94
CA GLY A 336 -10.36 21.49 -6.57
C GLY A 336 -9.75 22.61 -5.75
N ALA A 337 -8.53 22.43 -5.20
CA ALA A 337 -7.76 23.50 -4.56
C ALA A 337 -7.52 24.69 -5.51
N TRP A 338 -7.45 24.44 -6.81
CA TRP A 338 -7.19 25.47 -7.84
C TRP A 338 -8.45 26.16 -8.40
N ASN A 339 -9.64 25.80 -7.93
CA ASN A 339 -10.90 26.33 -8.44
C ASN A 339 -11.02 27.85 -8.25
N GLY A 340 -11.83 28.47 -9.11
CA GLY A 340 -11.97 29.92 -9.17
C GLY A 340 -10.81 30.60 -9.91
N THR A 341 -10.33 31.71 -9.40
CA THR A 341 -9.17 32.41 -9.95
C THR A 341 -7.92 31.97 -9.21
N SER A 342 -7.27 30.92 -9.70
CA SER A 342 -6.04 30.37 -9.10
C SER A 342 -6.21 30.03 -7.62
N GLY A 343 -7.30 29.31 -7.27
CA GLY A 343 -7.54 28.81 -5.92
C GLY A 343 -8.19 29.81 -4.95
N ASP A 344 -8.81 30.87 -5.43
CA ASP A 344 -9.54 31.80 -4.55
C ASP A 344 -10.89 31.22 -4.06
N ARG A 345 -11.40 30.18 -4.76
CA ARG A 345 -12.64 29.46 -4.41
C ARG A 345 -12.42 27.96 -4.47
N PRO A 346 -11.63 27.40 -3.55
CA PRO A 346 -11.42 25.96 -3.54
C PRO A 346 -12.72 25.18 -3.37
N ALA A 347 -12.82 24.02 -4.00
CA ALA A 347 -13.97 23.13 -3.80
C ALA A 347 -14.04 22.65 -2.34
N HIS A 348 -15.24 22.31 -1.90
CA HIS A 348 -15.41 21.60 -0.63
C HIS A 348 -14.63 20.28 -0.62
N ILE A 349 -14.24 19.85 0.58
CA ILE A 349 -13.73 18.50 0.85
C ILE A 349 -14.81 17.48 0.46
N ASN A 350 -14.42 16.38 -0.16
CA ASN A 350 -15.33 15.33 -0.59
C ASN A 350 -16.13 14.74 0.58
N MET A 351 -17.30 14.20 0.29
CA MET A 351 -18.22 13.71 1.32
C MET A 351 -17.68 12.52 2.11
N TRP A 352 -16.85 11.67 1.50
CA TRP A 352 -16.20 10.56 2.20
C TRP A 352 -15.32 11.07 3.34
N GLN A 353 -14.48 12.08 3.06
CA GLN A 353 -13.59 12.67 4.07
C GLN A 353 -14.40 13.41 5.16
N LYS A 354 -15.49 14.10 4.80
CA LYS A 354 -16.37 14.74 5.79
C LYS A 354 -16.99 13.73 6.75
N ILE A 355 -17.32 12.52 6.26
CA ILE A 355 -17.81 11.41 7.08
C ILE A 355 -16.70 10.92 8.02
N GLN A 356 -15.47 10.73 7.53
CA GLN A 356 -14.34 10.30 8.36
C GLN A 356 -14.03 11.32 9.48
N LEU A 357 -14.14 12.60 9.19
CA LEU A 357 -13.96 13.69 10.18
C LEU A 357 -15.13 13.83 11.17
N GLY A 358 -16.20 13.04 11.03
CA GLY A 358 -17.38 13.11 11.90
C GLY A 358 -18.25 14.35 11.65
N TRP A 359 -18.09 15.00 10.50
CA TRP A 359 -18.90 16.16 10.14
C TRP A 359 -20.27 15.78 9.61
N VAL A 360 -20.39 14.62 8.99
CA VAL A 360 -21.64 14.09 8.40
C VAL A 360 -21.81 12.62 8.81
N ASP A 361 -23.05 12.26 9.14
CA ASP A 361 -23.50 10.88 9.31
C ASP A 361 -24.33 10.49 8.07
N PRO A 362 -23.86 9.58 7.21
CA PRO A 362 -24.57 9.23 5.97
C PRO A 362 -25.83 8.43 6.25
N ILE A 363 -26.89 8.69 5.49
CA ILE A 363 -28.13 7.93 5.48
C ILE A 363 -27.93 6.71 4.58
N VAL A 364 -27.96 5.51 5.15
CA VAL A 364 -27.84 4.27 4.37
C VAL A 364 -29.18 3.97 3.70
N LEU A 365 -29.15 3.80 2.37
CA LEU A 365 -30.27 3.37 1.55
C LEU A 365 -30.24 1.84 1.43
N ASP A 366 -31.07 1.16 2.18
CA ASP A 366 -31.16 -0.32 2.24
C ASP A 366 -32.56 -0.86 1.88
N ALA A 367 -33.58 0.00 1.87
CA ALA A 367 -34.95 -0.36 1.50
C ALA A 367 -35.52 0.61 0.45
N THR A 368 -36.38 0.09 -0.42
CA THR A 368 -37.06 0.89 -1.46
C THR A 368 -37.75 2.10 -0.87
N GLN A 369 -37.38 3.26 -1.33
CA GLN A 369 -37.89 4.55 -0.86
C GLN A 369 -37.70 5.66 -1.89
N LYS A 370 -38.34 6.80 -1.66
CA LYS A 370 -38.23 7.99 -2.50
C LYS A 370 -37.50 9.09 -1.75
N VAL A 371 -36.46 9.65 -2.36
CA VAL A 371 -35.80 10.88 -1.91
C VAL A 371 -36.40 12.04 -2.71
N THR A 372 -37.03 13.00 -2.02
CA THR A 372 -37.85 14.03 -2.69
C THR A 372 -37.23 15.42 -2.72
N ALA A 373 -36.27 15.73 -1.87
CA ALA A 373 -35.71 17.07 -1.77
C ALA A 373 -34.36 17.05 -1.04
N MET A 374 -33.37 16.38 -1.61
CA MET A 374 -32.02 16.38 -1.07
C MET A 374 -31.42 17.78 -1.22
N PRO A 375 -31.11 18.49 -0.11
CA PRO A 375 -30.58 19.85 -0.18
C PRO A 375 -29.12 19.87 -0.61
N SER A 376 -28.63 21.05 -1.01
CA SER A 376 -27.23 21.24 -1.36
C SER A 376 -26.30 20.98 -0.18
N ALA A 377 -25.22 20.26 -0.43
CA ALA A 377 -24.25 19.83 0.57
C ALA A 377 -23.37 20.98 1.11
N HIS A 378 -23.37 22.17 0.50
CA HIS A 378 -22.52 23.28 0.97
C HIS A 378 -22.91 23.75 2.38
N ASN A 379 -24.19 23.66 2.75
CA ASN A 379 -24.70 24.11 4.05
C ASN A 379 -25.60 23.09 4.76
N ASN A 380 -25.75 21.88 4.20
CA ASN A 380 -26.55 20.82 4.80
C ASN A 380 -25.74 19.52 4.89
N PRO A 381 -25.58 18.95 6.10
CA PRO A 381 -24.81 17.73 6.30
C PRO A 381 -25.62 16.49 5.89
N VAL A 382 -26.06 16.43 4.63
CA VAL A 382 -26.91 15.34 4.10
C VAL A 382 -26.15 14.59 3.02
N ALA A 383 -25.92 13.32 3.28
CA ALA A 383 -25.34 12.37 2.34
C ALA A 383 -26.11 11.05 2.36
N TYR A 384 -26.15 10.37 1.23
CA TYR A 384 -26.69 9.02 1.15
C TYR A 384 -25.56 8.01 0.84
N ARG A 385 -25.68 6.83 1.42
CA ARG A 385 -24.78 5.70 1.17
C ARG A 385 -25.56 4.52 0.62
N VAL A 386 -25.05 3.90 -0.43
CA VAL A 386 -25.56 2.64 -1.02
C VAL A 386 -24.44 1.61 -0.95
N ASN A 387 -24.61 0.59 -0.12
CA ASN A 387 -23.63 -0.51 -0.06
C ASN A 387 -23.80 -1.42 -1.27
N THR A 388 -22.69 -1.90 -1.84
CA THR A 388 -22.69 -2.98 -2.82
C THR A 388 -22.92 -4.33 -2.11
N THR A 389 -22.87 -5.43 -2.85
CA THR A 389 -22.88 -6.79 -2.28
C THR A 389 -21.49 -7.23 -1.80
N VAL A 390 -20.45 -6.43 -2.01
CA VAL A 390 -19.09 -6.64 -1.52
C VAL A 390 -18.92 -5.88 -0.22
N PRO A 391 -18.57 -6.56 0.89
CA PRO A 391 -18.33 -5.88 2.17
C PRO A 391 -17.23 -4.81 2.06
N GLY A 392 -17.48 -3.64 2.67
CA GLY A 392 -16.54 -2.51 2.64
C GLY A 392 -16.53 -1.72 1.32
N GLU A 393 -17.37 -2.07 0.34
CA GLU A 393 -17.48 -1.36 -0.92
C GLU A 393 -18.87 -0.71 -1.06
N TYR A 394 -18.89 0.57 -1.39
CA TYR A 394 -20.12 1.35 -1.40
C TYR A 394 -20.00 2.62 -2.24
N TYR A 395 -21.17 3.19 -2.53
CA TYR A 395 -21.32 4.51 -3.14
C TYR A 395 -21.78 5.53 -2.11
N ILE A 396 -21.19 6.73 -2.15
CA ILE A 396 -21.61 7.91 -1.39
C ILE A 396 -22.16 8.94 -2.36
N MET A 397 -23.23 9.61 -1.97
CA MET A 397 -23.90 10.61 -2.80
C MET A 397 -24.11 11.90 -2.02
N GLU A 398 -23.80 13.01 -2.67
CA GLU A 398 -24.07 14.36 -2.19
C GLU A 398 -24.69 15.24 -3.29
N ASN A 399 -25.47 16.23 -2.90
CA ASN A 399 -25.97 17.23 -3.84
C ASN A 399 -24.99 18.40 -3.91
N ARG A 400 -24.23 18.53 -4.98
CA ARG A 400 -23.29 19.65 -5.20
C ARG A 400 -23.93 20.70 -6.09
N GLN A 401 -23.90 21.94 -5.62
CA GLN A 401 -24.47 23.09 -6.34
C GLN A 401 -23.43 24.19 -6.46
N GLN A 402 -23.49 24.99 -7.51
CA GLN A 402 -22.70 26.21 -7.68
C GLN A 402 -23.17 27.31 -6.71
N SER A 403 -23.09 27.05 -5.40
CA SER A 403 -23.63 27.87 -4.32
C SER A 403 -22.68 27.97 -3.15
N GLY A 404 -23.06 28.67 -2.07
CA GLY A 404 -22.15 28.93 -0.95
C GLY A 404 -21.09 29.96 -1.27
N GLN A 405 -20.05 30.03 -0.48
CA GLN A 405 -18.91 30.94 -0.76
C GLN A 405 -17.92 30.26 -1.76
N PHE A 406 -17.68 28.98 -1.64
CA PHE A 406 -16.59 28.28 -2.30
C PHE A 406 -17.04 27.45 -3.50
N ASP A 407 -18.08 26.62 -3.38
CA ASP A 407 -18.56 25.76 -4.46
C ASP A 407 -19.12 26.50 -5.69
N LYS A 408 -19.21 27.85 -5.65
CA LYS A 408 -19.60 28.65 -6.82
C LYS A 408 -18.72 28.46 -8.04
N ALA A 409 -17.48 28.03 -7.87
CA ALA A 409 -16.53 27.83 -8.95
C ALA A 409 -16.50 26.37 -9.47
N LEU A 410 -17.37 25.51 -9.00
CA LEU A 410 -17.52 24.16 -9.55
C LEU A 410 -17.89 24.20 -11.04
N PRO A 411 -17.45 23.20 -11.85
CA PRO A 411 -17.74 23.17 -13.29
C PRO A 411 -19.21 22.95 -13.63
N GLY A 412 -19.99 22.42 -12.68
CA GLY A 412 -21.40 22.09 -12.84
C GLY A 412 -22.10 21.88 -11.51
N HIS A 413 -23.29 21.27 -11.57
CA HIS A 413 -24.12 20.99 -10.39
C HIS A 413 -24.94 19.71 -10.57
N GLY A 414 -25.44 19.14 -9.46
CA GLY A 414 -26.26 17.94 -9.43
C GLY A 414 -25.91 16.97 -8.32
N LEU A 415 -26.39 15.73 -8.45
CA LEU A 415 -26.04 14.62 -7.59
C LEU A 415 -24.64 14.12 -7.95
N LEU A 416 -23.68 14.36 -7.10
CA LEU A 416 -22.32 13.83 -7.23
C LEU A 416 -22.25 12.47 -6.52
N VAL A 417 -21.64 11.50 -7.17
CA VAL A 417 -21.53 10.11 -6.70
C VAL A 417 -20.08 9.75 -6.59
N TYR A 418 -19.69 9.16 -5.46
CA TYR A 418 -18.35 8.59 -5.24
C TYR A 418 -18.45 7.09 -5.07
N HIS A 419 -17.52 6.34 -5.67
CA HIS A 419 -17.33 4.92 -5.43
C HIS A 419 -16.14 4.77 -4.46
N ALA A 420 -16.31 4.04 -3.38
CA ALA A 420 -15.30 3.83 -2.35
C ALA A 420 -15.17 2.36 -1.99
N ASN A 421 -13.91 1.89 -1.85
CA ASN A 421 -13.56 0.57 -1.36
C ASN A 421 -12.67 0.72 -0.13
N GLU A 422 -13.19 0.41 1.06
CA GLU A 422 -12.51 0.61 2.34
C GLU A 422 -11.20 -0.18 2.46
N GLU A 423 -11.13 -1.38 1.91
CA GLU A 423 -9.92 -2.19 1.96
C GLU A 423 -8.82 -1.57 1.08
N SER A 424 -9.17 -1.17 -0.15
CA SER A 424 -8.24 -0.49 -1.04
C SER A 424 -7.75 0.84 -0.45
N ILE A 425 -8.67 1.64 0.15
CA ILE A 425 -8.33 2.88 0.82
C ILE A 425 -7.36 2.62 1.97
N LYS A 426 -7.69 1.68 2.86
CA LYS A 426 -6.86 1.32 4.01
C LYS A 426 -5.46 0.89 3.62
N ASN A 427 -5.32 0.14 2.53
CA ASN A 427 -4.04 -0.36 2.04
C ASN A 427 -3.21 0.71 1.30
N SER A 428 -3.82 1.83 0.90
CA SER A 428 -3.18 2.85 0.06
C SER A 428 -3.02 4.21 0.74
N VAL A 429 -3.80 4.50 1.80
CA VAL A 429 -3.80 5.81 2.45
C VAL A 429 -2.45 6.17 3.09
N ALA A 430 -1.76 5.15 3.59
CA ALA A 430 -0.46 5.31 4.22
C ALA A 430 0.62 5.83 3.27
N ASP A 431 0.63 5.28 2.07
CA ASP A 431 1.62 5.58 1.05
C ASP A 431 1.14 6.67 0.09
N ASN A 432 -0.02 7.27 0.38
CA ASN A 432 -0.68 8.28 -0.45
C ASN A 432 -0.89 7.82 -1.91
N THR A 433 -1.31 6.56 -2.10
CA THR A 433 -1.42 5.92 -3.42
C THR A 433 -2.85 5.47 -3.76
N LEU A 434 -3.87 6.20 -3.25
CA LEU A 434 -5.27 5.79 -3.36
C LEU A 434 -5.74 5.55 -4.80
N ASN A 435 -5.35 6.43 -5.72
CA ASN A 435 -5.89 6.46 -7.07
C ASN A 435 -4.81 6.32 -8.15
N VAL A 436 -3.66 5.74 -7.81
CA VAL A 436 -2.51 5.61 -8.74
C VAL A 436 -2.68 4.51 -9.78
N LYS A 437 -3.68 3.65 -9.67
CA LYS A 437 -3.89 2.52 -10.58
C LYS A 437 -5.37 2.12 -10.68
N TYR A 438 -5.69 1.28 -11.64
CA TYR A 438 -6.97 0.59 -11.72
C TYR A 438 -6.98 -0.68 -10.81
N PRO A 439 -8.06 -0.92 -10.06
CA PRO A 439 -9.14 0.02 -9.80
C PRO A 439 -8.71 1.13 -8.84
N GLN A 440 -9.26 2.35 -9.02
CA GLN A 440 -9.09 3.44 -8.07
C GLN A 440 -9.75 3.09 -6.72
N ALA A 441 -9.17 3.52 -5.60
CA ALA A 441 -9.68 3.20 -4.27
C ALA A 441 -10.92 4.04 -3.88
N MET A 442 -10.93 5.33 -4.27
CA MET A 442 -12.05 6.24 -4.05
C MET A 442 -12.04 7.34 -5.13
N TYR A 443 -13.12 7.46 -5.90
CA TYR A 443 -13.19 8.34 -7.06
C TYR A 443 -14.60 8.82 -7.34
N THR A 444 -14.71 9.87 -8.17
CA THR A 444 -15.99 10.39 -8.65
C THR A 444 -16.52 9.53 -9.80
N VAL A 445 -17.72 8.97 -9.63
CA VAL A 445 -18.47 8.29 -10.70
C VAL A 445 -19.14 9.32 -11.57
N CYS A 446 -18.62 9.52 -12.78
CA CYS A 446 -19.17 10.50 -13.71
C CYS A 446 -20.41 9.97 -14.41
N ALA A 447 -21.46 10.79 -14.51
CA ALA A 447 -22.60 10.49 -15.38
C ALA A 447 -22.18 10.31 -16.85
N SER A 448 -21.06 10.88 -17.28
CA SER A 448 -20.45 10.71 -18.60
C SER A 448 -19.59 9.46 -18.76
N ALA A 449 -19.37 8.67 -17.71
CA ALA A 449 -18.56 7.47 -17.79
C ALA A 449 -19.18 6.41 -18.71
N GLY A 450 -18.34 5.76 -19.52
CA GLY A 450 -18.75 4.63 -20.35
C GLY A 450 -19.00 3.36 -19.54
N GLU A 451 -18.35 3.25 -18.39
CA GLU A 451 -18.34 2.12 -17.47
C GLU A 451 -18.19 2.62 -16.03
N ASP A 452 -18.78 1.88 -15.07
CA ASP A 452 -18.39 1.91 -13.68
C ASP A 452 -18.66 0.49 -13.10
N PRO A 453 -17.67 -0.12 -12.47
CA PRO A 453 -16.30 0.39 -12.39
C PRO A 453 -15.64 0.53 -13.77
N GLY A 454 -14.81 1.54 -13.92
CA GLY A 454 -14.00 1.74 -15.13
C GLY A 454 -12.99 0.59 -15.32
N THR A 455 -12.51 0.40 -16.53
CA THR A 455 -11.52 -0.61 -16.91
C THR A 455 -10.18 -0.03 -17.36
N ASN A 456 -10.17 1.27 -17.63
CA ASN A 456 -9.01 2.06 -18.04
C ASN A 456 -9.29 3.55 -17.81
N VAL A 457 -8.26 4.39 -17.87
CA VAL A 457 -8.38 5.83 -17.63
C VAL A 457 -9.50 6.49 -18.40
N GLY A 458 -9.66 6.18 -19.69
CA GLY A 458 -10.69 6.81 -20.53
C GLY A 458 -12.12 6.39 -20.23
N SER A 459 -12.34 5.29 -19.50
CA SER A 459 -13.66 4.79 -19.16
C SER A 459 -14.32 5.49 -17.98
N TYR A 460 -13.55 6.22 -17.15
CA TYR A 460 -14.08 6.96 -15.99
C TYR A 460 -14.85 8.24 -16.37
N GLY A 461 -14.93 8.58 -17.64
CA GLY A 461 -15.62 9.78 -18.10
C GLY A 461 -14.85 11.06 -17.85
N ASN A 462 -15.52 12.20 -17.99
CA ASN A 462 -14.92 13.51 -17.83
C ASN A 462 -15.15 14.08 -16.43
N VAL A 463 -14.31 13.68 -15.47
CA VAL A 463 -14.46 14.07 -14.05
C VAL A 463 -14.46 15.58 -13.87
N ASN A 464 -13.65 16.31 -14.66
CA ASN A 464 -13.35 17.71 -14.42
C ASN A 464 -14.31 18.69 -15.13
N ASP A 465 -15.50 18.24 -15.51
CA ASP A 465 -16.47 19.12 -16.17
C ASP A 465 -17.93 18.90 -15.70
N GLN A 466 -18.82 19.69 -16.29
CA GLN A 466 -20.26 19.69 -15.95
C GLN A 466 -21.01 18.39 -16.28
N SER A 467 -20.35 17.42 -16.92
CA SER A 467 -20.96 16.13 -17.24
C SER A 467 -20.72 15.06 -16.15
N ALA A 468 -20.01 15.41 -15.08
CA ALA A 468 -19.76 14.49 -13.97
C ALA A 468 -21.00 14.20 -13.10
N PRO A 469 -21.81 15.19 -12.64
CA PRO A 469 -22.97 14.93 -11.79
C PRO A 469 -24.16 14.33 -12.53
N PHE A 470 -25.08 13.72 -11.76
CA PHE A 470 -26.40 13.29 -12.22
C PHE A 470 -27.50 14.31 -11.82
N PRO A 471 -28.55 14.57 -12.59
CA PRO A 471 -28.66 14.19 -14.01
C PRO A 471 -27.68 14.97 -14.88
N GLY A 472 -27.11 16.08 -14.37
CA GLY A 472 -26.06 16.89 -14.98
C GLY A 472 -26.41 17.40 -16.39
N SER A 473 -25.41 17.87 -17.10
CA SER A 473 -25.56 18.41 -18.46
C SER A 473 -26.00 17.36 -19.48
N LEU A 474 -25.76 16.07 -19.20
CA LEU A 474 -26.16 14.96 -20.07
C LEU A 474 -27.55 14.43 -19.78
N ASN A 475 -28.21 14.91 -18.72
CA ASN A 475 -29.56 14.49 -18.30
C ASN A 475 -29.68 12.97 -18.04
N ILE A 476 -28.64 12.38 -17.40
CA ILE A 476 -28.61 10.97 -17.02
C ILE A 476 -29.46 10.76 -15.77
N ARG A 477 -30.59 10.11 -15.89
CA ARG A 477 -31.61 9.99 -14.84
C ARG A 477 -31.70 8.62 -14.19
N THR A 478 -30.79 7.72 -14.54
CA THR A 478 -30.75 6.35 -14.03
C THR A 478 -29.35 5.94 -13.72
N PHE A 479 -29.18 5.35 -12.54
CA PHE A 479 -27.94 4.76 -12.08
C PHE A 479 -28.27 3.43 -11.39
N ASN A 480 -28.00 2.30 -12.06
CA ASN A 480 -28.33 0.95 -11.62
C ASN A 480 -27.35 -0.08 -12.20
N ASP A 481 -27.56 -1.37 -11.92
CA ASP A 481 -26.67 -2.44 -12.39
C ASP A 481 -26.59 -2.60 -13.93
N ALA A 482 -27.55 -2.07 -14.68
CA ALA A 482 -27.61 -2.15 -16.14
C ALA A 482 -27.27 -0.83 -16.84
N SER A 483 -27.18 0.28 -16.12
CA SER A 483 -26.84 1.58 -16.69
C SER A 483 -25.35 1.71 -17.03
N LYS A 484 -25.01 2.78 -17.73
CA LYS A 484 -23.62 3.21 -17.98
C LYS A 484 -23.52 4.68 -17.55
N PRO A 485 -22.74 4.97 -16.48
CA PRO A 485 -22.06 4.03 -15.57
C PRO A 485 -23.05 3.12 -14.81
N SER A 486 -22.54 1.99 -14.26
CA SER A 486 -23.36 1.03 -13.52
C SER A 486 -23.15 1.14 -12.00
N LEU A 487 -24.17 0.71 -11.22
CA LEU A 487 -24.10 0.66 -9.75
C LEU A 487 -23.59 -0.71 -9.26
N ARG A 488 -22.57 -1.24 -9.94
CA ARG A 488 -21.96 -2.54 -9.59
C ARG A 488 -20.75 -2.35 -8.69
N SER A 489 -20.32 -3.45 -8.06
CA SER A 489 -19.00 -3.46 -7.38
C SER A 489 -17.85 -3.34 -8.38
N ILE A 490 -16.63 -3.03 -7.88
CA ILE A 490 -15.38 -3.03 -8.66
C ILE A 490 -15.15 -4.37 -9.37
N SER A 491 -15.54 -5.49 -8.75
CA SER A 491 -15.52 -6.82 -9.34
C SER A 491 -16.67 -7.09 -10.34
N GLY A 492 -17.49 -6.09 -10.66
CA GLY A 492 -18.59 -6.19 -11.61
C GLY A 492 -19.85 -6.88 -11.08
N ARG A 493 -19.94 -7.11 -9.74
CA ARG A 493 -21.09 -7.77 -9.10
C ARG A 493 -22.30 -6.85 -9.06
N TYR A 494 -23.48 -7.44 -9.21
CA TYR A 494 -24.76 -6.75 -9.07
C TYR A 494 -24.95 -6.21 -7.64
N SER A 495 -25.43 -4.98 -7.55
CA SER A 495 -25.83 -4.34 -6.28
C SER A 495 -27.25 -4.71 -5.87
N TYR A 496 -28.10 -5.09 -6.85
CA TYR A 496 -29.56 -5.26 -6.73
C TYR A 496 -30.26 -3.98 -6.30
N LYS A 497 -29.69 -2.84 -6.65
CA LYS A 497 -30.17 -1.52 -6.29
C LYS A 497 -30.26 -0.63 -7.53
N ALA A 498 -31.16 0.33 -7.49
CA ALA A 498 -31.31 1.28 -8.57
C ALA A 498 -31.69 2.66 -8.04
N LEU A 499 -31.05 3.69 -8.62
CA LEU A 499 -31.56 5.06 -8.60
C LEU A 499 -32.21 5.33 -9.95
N THR A 500 -33.47 5.73 -9.94
CA THR A 500 -34.22 6.09 -11.14
C THR A 500 -34.91 7.43 -10.95
N ASN A 501 -35.35 8.03 -12.03
CA ASN A 501 -36.00 9.33 -12.01
C ASN A 501 -35.18 10.43 -11.33
N ILE A 502 -33.86 10.34 -11.44
CA ILE A 502 -32.96 11.37 -10.87
C ILE A 502 -33.32 12.70 -11.52
N ALA A 503 -33.64 13.69 -10.69
CA ALA A 503 -34.07 15.00 -11.16
C ALA A 503 -33.55 16.09 -10.23
N GLU A 504 -33.35 17.26 -10.80
CA GLU A 504 -32.99 18.47 -10.12
C GLU A 504 -34.07 19.52 -10.29
N SER A 505 -34.48 20.16 -9.19
CA SER A 505 -35.46 21.24 -9.24
C SER A 505 -34.81 22.57 -9.62
N ALA A 506 -35.60 23.59 -9.91
CA ALA A 506 -35.09 24.94 -10.18
C ALA A 506 -34.38 25.58 -8.98
N GLU A 507 -34.65 25.08 -7.77
CA GLU A 507 -34.02 25.50 -6.51
C GLU A 507 -32.74 24.68 -6.20
N GLY A 508 -32.30 23.79 -7.09
CA GLY A 508 -31.13 22.94 -6.90
C GLY A 508 -31.34 21.76 -5.94
N LEU A 509 -32.59 21.38 -5.69
CA LEU A 509 -32.88 20.19 -4.86
C LEU A 509 -32.86 18.93 -5.74
N ILE A 510 -32.20 17.88 -5.26
CA ILE A 510 -32.16 16.59 -5.95
C ILE A 510 -33.27 15.67 -5.45
N SER A 511 -33.91 14.98 -6.38
CA SER A 511 -34.88 13.91 -6.09
C SER A 511 -34.56 12.66 -6.91
N PHE A 512 -34.85 11.48 -6.36
CA PHE A 512 -34.79 10.20 -7.07
C PHE A 512 -35.62 9.13 -6.39
N ASP A 513 -35.96 8.11 -7.14
CA ASP A 513 -36.60 6.89 -6.63
C ASP A 513 -35.48 5.86 -6.41
N PHE A 514 -35.32 5.40 -5.17
CA PHE A 514 -34.41 4.31 -4.83
C PHE A 514 -35.18 3.01 -4.70
N THR A 515 -34.70 1.99 -5.40
CA THR A 515 -35.21 0.62 -5.32
C THR A 515 -34.13 -0.31 -4.80
N ALA A 516 -34.46 -1.15 -3.84
CA ALA A 516 -33.67 -2.29 -3.40
C ALA A 516 -34.47 -3.55 -3.71
N GLU A 517 -33.91 -4.43 -4.53
CA GLU A 517 -34.50 -5.75 -4.81
C GLU A 517 -33.95 -6.74 -3.75
N ASP A 518 -34.71 -7.80 -3.49
CA ASP A 518 -34.26 -8.88 -2.64
C ASP A 518 -33.00 -9.52 -3.25
N THR A 519 -31.91 -9.52 -2.50
CA THR A 519 -30.67 -10.17 -2.94
C THR A 519 -30.87 -11.69 -2.88
N PRO A 520 -30.45 -12.45 -3.91
CA PRO A 520 -30.46 -13.90 -3.86
C PRO A 520 -29.68 -14.42 -2.63
N ALA A 521 -30.15 -15.52 -2.03
CA ALA A 521 -29.50 -16.08 -0.86
C ALA A 521 -28.02 -16.43 -1.15
N ALA A 522 -27.12 -15.96 -0.31
CA ALA A 522 -25.70 -16.28 -0.41
C ALA A 522 -25.39 -17.66 0.15
N PRO A 523 -24.31 -18.32 -0.31
CA PRO A 523 -23.71 -19.41 0.42
C PRO A 523 -23.41 -19.00 1.87
N CYS A 524 -23.56 -19.92 2.81
CA CYS A 524 -23.31 -19.70 4.23
C CYS A 524 -22.45 -20.83 4.80
N ASN A 525 -21.92 -20.63 6.02
CA ASN A 525 -21.07 -21.59 6.70
C ASN A 525 -19.86 -22.03 5.85
N LEU A 526 -19.32 -21.11 5.04
CA LEU A 526 -18.14 -21.39 4.23
C LEU A 526 -16.94 -21.68 5.14
N THR A 527 -16.36 -22.85 4.95
CA THR A 527 -15.17 -23.32 5.64
C THR A 527 -14.09 -23.69 4.64
N ALA A 528 -12.84 -23.54 5.05
CA ALA A 528 -11.68 -23.97 4.28
C ALA A 528 -10.81 -24.87 5.15
N THR A 529 -10.27 -25.94 4.56
CA THR A 529 -9.27 -26.81 5.19
C THR A 529 -8.09 -26.95 4.24
N SER A 530 -6.85 -26.86 4.76
CA SER A 530 -5.65 -27.02 3.95
C SER A 530 -4.96 -28.33 4.31
N GLU A 531 -4.72 -29.16 3.31
CA GLU A 531 -3.99 -30.43 3.45
C GLU A 531 -3.24 -30.74 2.16
N LYS A 532 -1.94 -31.08 2.24
CA LYS A 532 -1.11 -31.52 1.11
C LYS A 532 -1.03 -30.53 -0.05
N GLY A 533 -1.05 -29.21 0.24
CA GLY A 533 -1.10 -28.18 -0.79
C GLY A 533 -2.42 -28.14 -1.55
N LEU A 534 -3.46 -28.70 -0.96
CA LEU A 534 -4.83 -28.62 -1.43
C LEU A 534 -5.62 -27.79 -0.44
N VAL A 535 -6.50 -26.92 -0.94
CA VAL A 535 -7.49 -26.25 -0.09
C VAL A 535 -8.86 -26.78 -0.46
N THR A 536 -9.54 -27.38 0.51
CA THR A 536 -10.91 -27.85 0.34
C THR A 536 -11.87 -26.87 0.99
N LEU A 537 -12.75 -26.33 0.18
CA LEU A 537 -13.85 -25.44 0.56
C LEU A 537 -15.14 -26.26 0.72
N ARG A 538 -15.92 -25.95 1.77
CA ARG A 538 -17.28 -26.49 1.98
C ARG A 538 -18.18 -25.36 2.44
N TRP A 539 -19.41 -25.36 1.92
CA TRP A 539 -20.43 -24.37 2.25
C TRP A 539 -21.83 -24.98 2.25
N GLU A 540 -22.76 -24.23 2.73
CA GLU A 540 -24.18 -24.54 2.71
C GLU A 540 -24.92 -23.46 1.91
N ILE A 541 -26.12 -23.75 1.47
CA ILE A 541 -27.07 -22.78 0.93
C ILE A 541 -28.39 -22.90 1.68
N PRO A 542 -29.12 -21.82 2.01
CA PRO A 542 -30.43 -21.90 2.62
C PRO A 542 -31.35 -22.85 1.87
N ALA A 543 -32.08 -23.70 2.60
CA ALA A 543 -32.84 -24.81 2.01
C ALA A 543 -33.89 -24.35 0.99
N GLU A 544 -34.50 -23.18 1.21
CA GLU A 544 -35.47 -22.54 0.32
C GLU A 544 -34.89 -22.13 -1.02
N ALA A 545 -33.59 -21.86 -1.05
CA ALA A 545 -32.84 -21.41 -2.23
C ALA A 545 -32.17 -22.57 -3.00
N ALA A 546 -31.95 -23.72 -2.35
CA ALA A 546 -31.13 -24.81 -2.87
C ALA A 546 -31.56 -25.32 -4.25
N ASN A 547 -32.87 -25.43 -4.50
CA ASN A 547 -33.44 -25.93 -5.78
C ASN A 547 -33.34 -24.89 -6.92
N GLN A 548 -32.97 -23.67 -6.64
CA GLN A 548 -32.90 -22.58 -7.62
C GLN A 548 -31.42 -22.26 -8.01
N VAL A 549 -30.44 -22.83 -7.33
CA VAL A 549 -29.02 -22.65 -7.66
C VAL A 549 -28.67 -23.50 -8.87
N MET A 550 -28.03 -22.87 -9.86
CA MET A 550 -27.56 -23.53 -11.07
C MET A 550 -26.11 -24.05 -10.86
N TYR A 551 -25.25 -23.21 -10.30
CA TYR A 551 -23.87 -23.52 -9.94
C TYR A 551 -23.31 -22.46 -8.98
N TYR A 552 -22.11 -22.72 -8.45
CA TYR A 552 -21.35 -21.80 -7.61
C TYR A 552 -20.08 -21.37 -8.35
N ASN A 553 -19.74 -20.08 -8.31
CA ASN A 553 -18.42 -19.59 -8.70
C ASN A 553 -17.49 -19.64 -7.52
N ILE A 554 -16.24 -19.98 -7.79
CA ILE A 554 -15.16 -20.05 -6.82
C ILE A 554 -14.10 -19.02 -7.20
N TYR A 555 -13.73 -18.18 -6.26
CA TYR A 555 -12.69 -17.18 -6.45
C TYR A 555 -11.56 -17.41 -5.44
N ARG A 556 -10.34 -17.15 -5.87
CA ARG A 556 -9.16 -17.10 -5.04
C ARG A 556 -8.47 -15.75 -5.23
N ASN A 557 -8.31 -14.96 -4.14
CA ASN A 557 -7.77 -13.61 -4.18
C ASN A 557 -8.43 -12.77 -5.29
N ASP A 558 -9.79 -12.79 -5.31
CA ASP A 558 -10.69 -12.10 -6.26
C ASP A 558 -10.65 -12.61 -7.72
N GLU A 559 -9.78 -13.55 -8.05
CA GLU A 559 -9.76 -14.18 -9.37
C GLU A 559 -10.71 -15.39 -9.41
N ASN A 560 -11.61 -15.45 -10.39
CA ASN A 560 -12.48 -16.62 -10.61
C ASN A 560 -11.62 -17.79 -11.13
N ILE A 561 -11.48 -18.84 -10.30
CA ILE A 561 -10.65 -20.01 -10.61
C ILE A 561 -11.44 -21.23 -11.07
N ALA A 562 -12.75 -21.28 -10.76
CA ALA A 562 -13.58 -22.41 -11.10
C ALA A 562 -15.08 -22.13 -10.92
N PHE A 563 -15.89 -23.08 -11.39
CA PHE A 563 -17.30 -23.19 -11.01
C PHE A 563 -17.63 -24.65 -10.66
N THR A 564 -18.62 -24.88 -9.79
CA THR A 564 -19.07 -26.20 -9.38
C THR A 564 -20.58 -26.25 -9.10
N GLN A 565 -21.20 -27.38 -9.30
CA GLN A 565 -22.60 -27.64 -8.88
C GLN A 565 -22.69 -28.28 -7.49
N MET A 566 -21.54 -28.63 -6.91
CA MET A 566 -21.45 -29.24 -5.58
C MET A 566 -21.21 -28.16 -4.53
N ASN A 567 -21.61 -28.41 -3.29
CA ASN A 567 -21.34 -27.55 -2.14
C ASN A 567 -19.92 -27.77 -1.57
N GLU A 568 -19.02 -28.21 -2.42
CA GLU A 568 -17.61 -28.47 -2.11
C GLU A 568 -16.74 -28.18 -3.35
N PHE A 569 -15.53 -27.65 -3.11
CA PHE A 569 -14.52 -27.48 -4.13
C PHE A 569 -13.14 -27.71 -3.54
N THR A 570 -12.22 -28.30 -4.31
CA THR A 570 -10.83 -28.47 -3.90
C THR A 570 -9.91 -27.76 -4.88
N ASP A 571 -9.22 -26.70 -4.41
CA ASP A 571 -8.16 -26.01 -5.12
C ASP A 571 -6.85 -26.81 -4.98
N ARG A 572 -6.10 -26.92 -6.09
CA ARG A 572 -4.93 -27.79 -6.22
C ARG A 572 -3.71 -27.03 -6.75
N GLY A 573 -2.53 -27.57 -6.49
CA GLY A 573 -1.28 -27.04 -7.04
C GLY A 573 -0.77 -25.80 -6.31
N LEU A 574 -1.14 -25.65 -5.04
CA LEU A 574 -0.66 -24.57 -4.18
C LEU A 574 0.71 -24.96 -3.62
N THR A 575 1.76 -24.31 -4.11
CA THR A 575 3.16 -24.68 -3.84
C THR A 575 3.83 -23.83 -2.76
N ASP A 576 3.33 -22.61 -2.51
CA ASP A 576 3.99 -21.64 -1.65
C ASP A 576 3.18 -21.38 -0.39
N GLU A 577 3.89 -21.06 0.70
CA GLU A 577 3.25 -20.58 1.91
C GLU A 577 2.60 -19.23 1.61
N SER A 578 1.27 -19.19 1.69
CA SER A 578 0.50 -17.98 1.42
C SER A 578 -0.78 -17.94 2.24
N MET A 579 -1.22 -16.74 2.54
CA MET A 579 -2.59 -16.51 3.00
C MET A 579 -3.47 -16.35 1.77
N LEU A 580 -4.42 -17.23 1.58
CA LEU A 580 -5.35 -17.21 0.46
C LEU A 580 -6.74 -16.85 0.95
N THR A 581 -7.39 -15.92 0.26
CA THR A 581 -8.79 -15.59 0.51
C THR A 581 -9.65 -16.20 -0.59
N TYR A 582 -10.62 -17.02 -0.18
CA TYR A 582 -11.60 -17.63 -1.08
C TYR A 582 -12.95 -16.98 -0.91
N HIS A 583 -13.64 -16.79 -2.05
CA HIS A 583 -15.03 -16.37 -2.09
C HIS A 583 -15.85 -17.38 -2.87
N VAL A 584 -17.09 -17.59 -2.44
CA VAL A 584 -18.07 -18.46 -3.12
C VAL A 584 -19.38 -17.73 -3.25
N ASP A 585 -19.92 -17.63 -4.47
CA ASP A 585 -21.26 -17.15 -4.74
C ASP A 585 -22.12 -18.21 -5.45
N ALA A 586 -23.42 -18.03 -5.43
CA ALA A 586 -24.38 -18.88 -6.09
C ALA A 586 -24.97 -18.18 -7.32
N VAL A 587 -24.94 -18.87 -8.45
CA VAL A 587 -25.62 -18.44 -9.69
C VAL A 587 -26.97 -19.19 -9.78
N TYR A 588 -28.04 -18.43 -9.88
CA TYR A 588 -29.42 -18.95 -9.88
C TYR A 588 -29.93 -19.21 -11.27
N VAL A 589 -30.99 -20.06 -11.40
CA VAL A 589 -31.61 -20.41 -12.69
C VAL A 589 -32.21 -19.21 -13.44
N ASN A 590 -32.52 -18.11 -12.75
CA ASN A 590 -32.97 -16.84 -13.33
C ASN A 590 -31.80 -15.94 -13.80
N GLY A 591 -30.55 -16.40 -13.66
CA GLY A 591 -29.34 -15.66 -14.04
C GLY A 591 -28.83 -14.68 -12.96
N LEU A 592 -29.52 -14.55 -11.84
CA LEU A 592 -29.01 -13.72 -10.73
C LEU A 592 -27.83 -14.39 -10.02
N VAL A 593 -26.93 -13.58 -9.50
CA VAL A 593 -25.74 -14.03 -8.76
C VAL A 593 -25.80 -13.50 -7.35
N SER A 594 -25.72 -14.35 -6.34
CA SER A 594 -25.78 -13.94 -4.94
C SER A 594 -24.57 -13.10 -4.50
N PRO A 595 -24.64 -12.42 -3.34
CA PRO A 595 -23.45 -12.05 -2.58
C PRO A 595 -22.58 -13.29 -2.35
N TYR A 596 -21.28 -13.10 -2.07
CA TYR A 596 -20.42 -14.23 -1.75
C TYR A 596 -20.19 -14.41 -0.25
N ALA A 597 -19.97 -15.66 0.17
CA ALA A 597 -19.31 -15.96 1.42
C ALA A 597 -17.79 -15.91 1.24
N SER A 598 -17.08 -15.54 2.29
CA SER A 598 -15.62 -15.40 2.27
C SER A 598 -14.97 -16.18 3.39
N VAL A 599 -13.78 -16.74 3.12
CA VAL A 599 -12.92 -17.40 4.12
C VAL A 599 -11.46 -17.22 3.72
N SER A 600 -10.61 -16.94 4.70
CA SER A 600 -9.15 -16.92 4.49
C SER A 600 -8.50 -18.12 5.15
N ILE A 601 -7.49 -18.69 4.48
CA ILE A 601 -6.76 -19.86 4.96
C ILE A 601 -5.29 -19.77 4.60
N ARG A 602 -4.43 -20.22 5.52
CA ARG A 602 -3.01 -20.35 5.29
C ARG A 602 -2.68 -21.71 4.70
N VAL A 603 -1.88 -21.73 3.64
CA VAL A 603 -1.33 -22.96 3.03
C VAL A 603 0.06 -23.19 3.60
N PRO A 604 0.33 -24.34 4.26
CA PRO A 604 1.64 -24.64 4.81
C PRO A 604 2.72 -24.81 3.74
N SER A 605 3.90 -24.25 3.97
CA SER A 605 5.05 -24.38 3.06
C SER A 605 5.77 -25.70 3.23
N ASN A 606 6.47 -26.16 2.17
CA ASN A 606 7.43 -27.25 2.24
C ASN A 606 8.82 -26.67 2.52
N ILE A 607 9.39 -27.01 3.69
CA ILE A 607 10.73 -26.57 4.11
C ILE A 607 11.82 -27.63 3.86
N ILE A 608 11.53 -28.70 3.13
CA ILE A 608 12.53 -29.71 2.75
C ILE A 608 13.44 -29.14 1.68
N THR A 609 14.73 -29.06 1.97
CA THR A 609 15.73 -28.47 1.09
C THR A 609 16.31 -29.50 0.12
N GLU A 610 16.44 -30.75 0.54
CA GLU A 610 17.01 -31.84 -0.24
C GLU A 610 16.39 -33.16 0.16
N ILE A 611 16.22 -34.08 -0.79
CA ILE A 611 15.88 -35.48 -0.55
C ILE A 611 16.97 -36.31 -1.23
N ALA A 612 17.48 -37.33 -0.54
CA ALA A 612 18.43 -38.31 -1.05
C ALA A 612 17.88 -39.70 -0.84
N ALA A 613 18.26 -40.64 -1.71
CA ALA A 613 17.93 -42.04 -1.58
C ALA A 613 19.19 -42.89 -1.69
N GLU A 614 19.31 -43.87 -0.83
CA GLU A 614 20.30 -44.92 -0.89
C GLU A 614 19.57 -46.23 -1.12
N THR A 615 20.01 -47.01 -2.11
CA THR A 615 19.42 -48.31 -2.46
C THR A 615 20.40 -49.44 -2.09
N THR A 616 19.88 -50.45 -1.41
CA THR A 616 20.57 -51.73 -1.19
C THR A 616 19.94 -52.80 -2.09
N ASN A 617 20.25 -54.05 -1.91
CA ASN A 617 19.61 -55.15 -2.67
C ASN A 617 18.15 -55.36 -2.26
N ASP A 618 17.79 -54.91 -1.04
CA ASP A 618 16.49 -55.23 -0.43
C ASP A 618 15.66 -53.98 -0.04
N ASP A 619 16.31 -52.85 0.11
CA ASP A 619 15.70 -51.64 0.66
C ASP A 619 15.98 -50.35 -0.15
N VAL A 620 15.07 -49.39 -0.03
CA VAL A 620 15.31 -47.98 -0.37
C VAL A 620 15.29 -47.18 0.91
N THR A 621 16.38 -46.54 1.27
CA THR A 621 16.49 -45.62 2.39
C THR A 621 16.41 -44.18 1.88
N LEU A 622 15.38 -43.46 2.30
CA LEU A 622 15.23 -42.03 2.07
C LEU A 622 15.80 -41.23 3.24
N SER A 623 16.48 -40.14 2.93
CA SER A 623 16.89 -39.12 3.91
C SER A 623 16.62 -37.72 3.34
N TRP A 624 16.33 -36.76 4.21
CA TRP A 624 16.09 -35.40 3.76
C TRP A 624 16.58 -34.35 4.74
N SER A 625 16.91 -33.22 4.20
CA SER A 625 17.31 -32.03 4.96
C SER A 625 16.17 -31.01 4.95
N ILE A 626 16.02 -30.29 6.05
CA ILE A 626 15.06 -29.18 6.17
C ILE A 626 15.79 -27.90 6.53
N GLU A 627 15.21 -26.76 6.21
CA GLU A 627 15.65 -25.48 6.72
C GLU A 627 15.21 -25.33 8.19
N SER A 628 16.09 -25.65 9.12
CA SER A 628 15.90 -25.36 10.54
C SER A 628 16.23 -23.88 10.80
N ARG A 629 15.35 -23.17 11.51
CA ARG A 629 15.58 -21.75 11.83
C ARG A 629 15.09 -21.42 13.26
N LEU A 630 15.75 -20.46 13.91
CA LEU A 630 15.25 -19.85 15.13
C LEU A 630 14.62 -18.49 14.77
N THR A 631 13.43 -18.23 15.28
CA THR A 631 12.76 -16.92 15.15
C THR A 631 11.82 -16.67 16.34
N ARG A 632 11.52 -15.41 16.58
CA ARG A 632 10.47 -14.97 17.52
C ARG A 632 9.38 -14.19 16.79
N MET A 633 9.48 -14.05 15.47
CA MET A 633 8.41 -13.46 14.68
C MET A 633 7.15 -14.32 14.78
N THR A 634 6.01 -13.67 14.95
CA THR A 634 4.68 -14.30 14.98
C THR A 634 3.92 -14.12 13.67
N SER A 635 4.39 -13.19 12.80
CA SER A 635 3.90 -13.02 11.46
C SER A 635 5.08 -12.82 10.49
N LEU A 636 5.02 -13.44 9.31
CA LEU A 636 5.92 -13.22 8.18
C LEU A 636 5.28 -12.34 7.10
N GLU A 637 4.05 -11.86 7.34
CA GLU A 637 3.33 -10.98 6.44
C GLU A 637 4.14 -9.70 6.16
N PRO A 638 4.04 -9.13 4.97
CA PRO A 638 4.74 -7.89 4.63
C PRO A 638 4.29 -6.68 5.45
N THR A 639 3.17 -6.79 6.15
CA THR A 639 2.71 -5.78 7.10
C THR A 639 3.65 -5.71 8.30
N HIS A 640 4.20 -4.53 8.55
CA HIS A 640 5.21 -4.33 9.58
C HIS A 640 5.01 -2.99 10.30
N ASN A 641 5.55 -2.91 11.51
CA ASN A 641 5.68 -1.65 12.23
C ASN A 641 7.11 -1.13 12.09
N VAL A 642 7.27 0.17 11.88
CA VAL A 642 8.56 0.84 11.93
C VAL A 642 8.72 1.47 13.31
N ASN A 643 9.72 1.04 14.07
CA ASN A 643 9.99 1.53 15.40
C ASN A 643 11.17 2.50 15.34
N ASN A 644 10.97 3.73 15.83
CA ASN A 644 11.94 4.80 15.76
C ASN A 644 12.67 4.99 17.10
N TYR A 645 14.00 5.07 17.05
CA TYR A 645 14.87 5.29 18.20
C TYR A 645 15.81 6.47 17.91
N ASN A 646 15.62 7.57 18.62
CA ASN A 646 16.47 8.77 18.50
C ASN A 646 17.82 8.58 19.22
N VAL A 647 18.62 7.65 18.71
CA VAL A 647 19.93 7.28 19.27
C VAL A 647 20.94 7.03 18.17
N LYS A 648 22.24 7.21 18.51
CA LYS A 648 23.32 6.92 17.56
C LYS A 648 23.70 5.45 17.50
N SER A 649 23.41 4.70 18.55
CA SER A 649 23.77 3.29 18.66
C SER A 649 22.72 2.50 19.42
N LEU A 650 22.38 1.32 18.92
CA LEU A 650 21.35 0.42 19.44
C LEU A 650 21.69 -1.03 19.13
N ASP A 651 21.65 -1.89 20.13
CA ASP A 651 21.55 -3.34 19.94
C ASP A 651 20.10 -3.79 20.07
N PHE A 652 19.62 -4.64 19.15
CA PHE A 652 18.34 -5.31 19.26
C PHE A 652 18.43 -6.79 18.93
N VAL A 653 17.71 -7.61 19.69
CA VAL A 653 17.89 -9.07 19.63
C VAL A 653 16.61 -9.86 19.86
N HIS A 654 16.65 -11.09 19.38
CA HIS A 654 15.82 -12.18 19.85
C HIS A 654 16.58 -12.97 20.91
N ARG A 655 15.92 -13.28 22.01
CA ARG A 655 16.44 -14.14 23.08
C ARG A 655 15.96 -15.55 22.92
N TYR A 656 16.86 -16.52 23.04
CA TYR A 656 16.59 -17.95 23.06
C TYR A 656 17.17 -18.55 24.34
N ARG A 657 16.30 -19.11 25.19
CA ARG A 657 16.76 -19.70 26.46
C ARG A 657 17.54 -20.98 26.21
N ALA A 658 18.43 -21.34 27.15
CA ALA A 658 19.16 -22.60 27.14
C ALA A 658 18.21 -23.80 26.94
N ASP A 659 17.05 -23.78 27.62
CA ASP A 659 16.05 -24.86 27.54
C ASP A 659 15.43 -24.95 26.15
N ASP A 660 15.14 -23.84 25.49
CA ASP A 660 14.61 -23.78 24.11
C ASP A 660 15.63 -24.32 23.10
N LEU A 661 16.93 -24.15 23.40
CA LEU A 661 18.04 -24.53 22.53
C LEU A 661 18.49 -25.99 22.69
N LYS A 662 18.03 -26.70 23.71
CA LYS A 662 18.39 -28.13 23.92
C LYS A 662 18.05 -29.02 22.73
N ALA A 663 16.90 -28.74 22.05
CA ALA A 663 16.49 -29.44 20.85
C ALA A 663 17.45 -29.26 19.66
N TYR A 664 18.25 -28.21 19.66
CA TYR A 664 19.19 -27.85 18.61
C TYR A 664 20.65 -28.06 19.03
N LYS A 665 20.90 -28.83 20.08
CA LYS A 665 22.26 -29.11 20.54
C LYS A 665 23.11 -29.74 19.41
N GLY A 666 24.27 -29.13 19.14
CA GLY A 666 25.16 -29.53 18.06
C GLY A 666 24.94 -28.78 16.74
N TYR A 667 23.79 -28.13 16.55
CA TYR A 667 23.57 -27.26 15.40
C TYR A 667 24.49 -26.04 15.43
N SER A 668 24.77 -25.47 14.28
CA SER A 668 25.63 -24.29 14.15
C SER A 668 24.87 -23.11 13.57
N ILE A 669 25.06 -21.95 14.19
CA ILE A 669 24.64 -20.66 13.66
C ILE A 669 25.79 -20.13 12.80
N ARG A 670 25.56 -20.04 11.49
CA ARG A 670 26.56 -19.54 10.53
C ARG A 670 26.17 -18.20 9.93
N ARG A 671 24.89 -17.87 9.89
CA ARG A 671 24.32 -16.68 9.26
C ARG A 671 23.12 -16.19 10.04
N ILE A 672 22.83 -14.90 9.89
CA ILE A 672 21.63 -14.25 10.41
C ILE A 672 20.89 -13.63 9.24
N ALA A 673 19.57 -13.81 9.20
CA ALA A 673 18.68 -13.15 8.27
C ALA A 673 17.95 -11.99 8.97
N TYR A 674 17.88 -10.84 8.31
CA TYR A 674 17.36 -9.60 8.88
C TYR A 674 16.78 -8.71 7.78
N LEU A 675 15.88 -7.81 8.17
CA LEU A 675 15.19 -6.87 7.27
C LEU A 675 15.50 -5.43 7.72
N PRO A 676 16.49 -4.74 7.13
CA PRO A 676 16.79 -3.36 7.46
C PRO A 676 15.82 -2.40 6.80
N TYR A 677 15.45 -1.34 7.50
CA TYR A 677 14.58 -0.30 6.98
C TYR A 677 15.35 0.89 6.40
N GLN A 678 16.44 1.29 7.04
CA GLN A 678 17.26 2.41 6.61
C GLN A 678 18.34 1.98 5.60
N PRO A 679 18.72 2.87 4.67
CA PRO A 679 19.77 2.59 3.71
C PRO A 679 21.17 2.54 4.37
N GLN A 680 22.08 1.85 3.72
CA GLN A 680 23.47 1.63 4.23
C GLN A 680 24.26 2.94 4.46
N LYS A 681 23.96 4.00 3.72
CA LYS A 681 24.59 5.32 3.93
C LYS A 681 24.25 5.94 5.29
N GLU A 682 23.12 5.54 5.90
CA GLU A 682 22.64 6.05 7.19
C GLU A 682 22.85 5.08 8.34
N LEU A 683 22.88 3.79 8.04
CA LEU A 683 22.90 2.73 9.02
C LEU A 683 24.09 1.79 8.79
N THR A 684 24.92 1.63 9.81
CA THR A 684 25.94 0.59 9.87
C THR A 684 25.37 -0.57 10.68
N ILE A 685 25.44 -1.79 10.16
CA ILE A 685 24.92 -2.99 10.81
C ILE A 685 26.09 -3.93 11.13
N THR A 686 26.15 -4.38 12.39
CA THR A 686 27.01 -5.46 12.83
C THR A 686 26.16 -6.58 13.39
N LEU A 687 26.22 -7.76 12.76
CA LEU A 687 25.58 -8.96 13.30
C LEU A 687 26.29 -9.40 14.58
N ARG A 688 25.53 -9.77 15.60
CA ARG A 688 26.10 -10.23 16.88
C ARG A 688 25.33 -11.42 17.45
N VAL A 689 26.08 -12.32 18.06
CA VAL A 689 25.57 -13.39 18.90
C VAL A 689 26.23 -13.27 20.26
N TRP A 690 25.39 -13.17 21.31
CA TRP A 690 25.86 -13.16 22.70
C TRP A 690 25.45 -14.44 23.41
N GLU A 691 26.29 -14.93 24.28
CA GLU A 691 25.90 -15.78 25.40
C GLU A 691 25.68 -14.90 26.63
N ALA A 692 24.54 -15.06 27.32
CA ALA A 692 24.17 -14.23 28.46
C ALA A 692 23.38 -15.05 29.49
N ASP A 693 23.24 -14.51 30.71
CA ASP A 693 22.30 -15.02 31.70
C ASP A 693 20.86 -14.60 31.37
N ALA A 694 19.88 -15.15 32.06
CA ALA A 694 18.47 -14.97 31.74
C ALA A 694 17.96 -13.51 31.81
N ASP A 695 18.64 -12.65 32.55
CA ASP A 695 18.35 -11.22 32.68
C ASP A 695 19.20 -10.34 31.74
N GLY A 696 20.01 -10.95 30.88
CA GLY A 696 20.96 -10.25 30.00
C GLY A 696 22.26 -9.86 30.69
N SER A 697 22.43 -10.16 31.98
CA SER A 697 23.67 -9.94 32.66
C SER A 697 24.78 -10.90 32.13
N ASN A 698 26.02 -10.56 32.37
CA ASN A 698 27.18 -11.32 31.92
C ASN A 698 27.22 -11.60 30.40
N ALA A 699 26.58 -10.77 29.60
CA ALA A 699 26.51 -10.91 28.15
C ALA A 699 27.91 -10.85 27.53
N LYS A 700 28.29 -11.90 26.80
CA LYS A 700 29.57 -12.03 26.11
C LYS A 700 29.31 -12.26 24.63
N ILE A 701 29.88 -11.39 23.77
CA ILE A 701 29.86 -11.59 22.33
C ILE A 701 30.68 -12.83 21.99
N VAL A 702 30.02 -13.83 21.40
CA VAL A 702 30.66 -15.07 20.96
C VAL A 702 30.91 -15.10 19.46
N SER A 703 30.17 -14.30 18.69
CA SER A 703 30.45 -14.07 17.27
C SER A 703 29.92 -12.70 16.85
N GLU A 704 30.65 -11.99 15.99
CA GLU A 704 30.18 -10.74 15.39
C GLU A 704 30.71 -10.57 13.97
N ARG A 705 29.99 -9.79 13.14
CA ARG A 705 30.42 -9.40 11.80
C ARG A 705 29.83 -8.09 11.37
N LEU A 706 30.69 -7.16 10.97
CA LEU A 706 30.30 -5.94 10.27
C LEU A 706 29.76 -6.31 8.87
N VAL A 707 28.54 -5.85 8.56
CA VAL A 707 27.90 -6.02 7.25
C VAL A 707 28.47 -4.96 6.30
N LYS A 708 29.05 -5.42 5.18
CA LYS A 708 29.64 -4.50 4.19
C LYS A 708 28.63 -3.92 3.23
N GLU A 709 27.64 -4.74 2.85
CA GLU A 709 26.59 -4.37 1.89
C GLU A 709 25.29 -5.04 2.28
N PHE A 710 24.18 -4.30 2.21
CA PHE A 710 22.83 -4.81 2.41
C PHE A 710 21.80 -4.02 1.59
N GLY A 711 20.70 -4.66 1.20
CA GLY A 711 19.57 -4.02 0.56
C GLY A 711 18.56 -3.52 1.59
N THR A 712 17.96 -2.37 1.34
CA THR A 712 16.93 -1.74 2.19
C THR A 712 15.56 -2.33 1.89
N ALA A 713 14.75 -2.53 2.93
CA ALA A 713 13.39 -3.06 2.87
C ALA A 713 13.26 -4.43 2.17
N ILE A 714 14.35 -5.19 2.13
CA ILE A 714 14.39 -6.58 1.64
C ILE A 714 15.09 -7.48 2.65
N TRP A 715 14.78 -8.76 2.63
CA TRP A 715 15.47 -9.75 3.44
C TRP A 715 16.93 -9.90 3.00
N ASN A 716 17.83 -9.68 3.94
CA ASN A 716 19.26 -9.89 3.79
C ASN A 716 19.69 -11.11 4.61
N THR A 717 20.66 -11.86 4.13
CA THR A 717 21.26 -12.96 4.87
C THR A 717 22.78 -12.84 4.82
N THR A 718 23.42 -12.66 5.98
CA THR A 718 24.87 -12.46 6.05
C THR A 718 25.52 -13.51 6.95
N LEU A 719 26.65 -14.07 6.47
CA LEU A 719 27.45 -15.02 7.24
C LEU A 719 28.10 -14.35 8.46
N LEU A 720 28.19 -15.03 9.57
CA LEU A 720 29.01 -14.64 10.72
C LEU A 720 30.51 -14.83 10.44
N THR A 721 31.38 -14.12 11.14
CA THR A 721 32.85 -14.29 11.05
C THR A 721 33.27 -15.70 11.46
N ARG A 722 32.59 -16.24 12.48
CA ARG A 722 32.75 -17.63 12.92
C ARG A 722 31.38 -18.20 13.28
N SER A 723 31.21 -19.50 13.03
CA SER A 723 30.01 -20.21 13.45
C SER A 723 29.94 -20.34 14.97
N VAL A 724 28.71 -20.34 15.50
CA VAL A 724 28.41 -20.58 16.91
C VAL A 724 27.69 -21.92 17.02
N THR A 725 28.29 -22.89 17.72
CA THR A 725 27.64 -24.18 17.99
C THR A 725 26.71 -24.06 19.17
N ILE A 726 25.49 -24.50 19.01
CA ILE A 726 24.46 -24.49 20.06
C ILE A 726 24.76 -25.60 21.06
N THR A 727 25.06 -25.25 22.30
CA THR A 727 25.32 -26.22 23.38
C THR A 727 24.06 -26.59 24.18
N GLY A 728 23.06 -25.70 24.20
CA GLY A 728 21.88 -25.80 25.03
C GLY A 728 22.16 -25.56 26.55
N GLU A 729 23.31 -24.97 26.89
CA GLU A 729 23.74 -24.73 28.29
C GLU A 729 23.60 -23.26 28.70
N LYS A 730 23.57 -22.34 27.72
CA LYS A 730 23.46 -20.90 27.91
C LYS A 730 22.35 -20.32 27.05
N ASP A 731 21.77 -19.20 27.49
CA ASP A 731 20.89 -18.39 26.67
C ASP A 731 21.70 -17.78 25.52
N LEU A 732 21.13 -17.78 24.30
CA LEU A 732 21.68 -17.06 23.16
C LEU A 732 20.82 -15.83 22.89
N TRP A 733 21.48 -14.71 22.75
CA TRP A 733 20.91 -13.46 22.36
C TRP A 733 21.47 -13.12 20.98
N ILE A 734 20.58 -13.11 19.97
CA ILE A 734 21.00 -13.07 18.57
C ILE A 734 20.32 -11.87 17.90
N GLY A 735 21.11 -11.02 17.28
CA GLY A 735 20.56 -9.85 16.65
C GLY A 735 21.60 -8.94 16.00
N LEU A 736 21.27 -7.67 15.97
CA LEU A 736 22.02 -6.64 15.27
C LEU A 736 22.43 -5.52 16.22
N HIS A 737 23.65 -5.07 16.03
CA HIS A 737 24.12 -3.79 16.51
C HIS A 737 24.05 -2.79 15.36
N CYS A 738 23.33 -1.72 15.58
CA CYS A 738 23.13 -0.66 14.61
C CYS A 738 23.78 0.64 15.07
N GLU A 739 24.49 1.30 14.18
CA GLU A 739 25.03 2.65 14.38
C GLU A 739 24.48 3.58 13.28
N SER A 740 23.93 4.71 13.68
CA SER A 740 23.34 5.68 12.78
C SER A 740 24.21 6.90 12.59
N SER A 741 24.45 7.28 11.35
CA SER A 741 25.10 8.54 10.99
C SER A 741 24.19 9.75 11.23
N THR A 742 22.89 9.57 11.21
CA THR A 742 21.86 10.62 11.39
C THR A 742 21.47 10.81 12.86
N GLY A 743 21.79 9.84 13.73
CA GLY A 743 21.36 9.86 15.14
C GLY A 743 19.96 9.31 15.35
N ASN A 744 19.37 8.70 14.33
CA ASN A 744 18.09 8.00 14.40
C ASN A 744 18.25 6.58 13.85
N ILE A 745 17.72 5.59 14.54
CA ILE A 745 17.73 4.19 14.12
C ILE A 745 16.27 3.71 13.99
N GLN A 746 15.94 3.18 12.84
CA GLN A 746 14.61 2.65 12.53
C GLN A 746 14.69 1.13 12.35
N ILE A 747 13.86 0.41 13.10
CA ILE A 747 13.83 -1.06 13.10
C ILE A 747 12.43 -1.55 12.81
N LEU A 748 12.34 -2.53 11.92
CA LEU A 748 11.10 -3.20 11.59
C LEU A 748 10.72 -4.25 12.64
N SER A 749 9.43 -4.32 12.98
CA SER A 749 8.84 -5.41 13.76
C SER A 749 7.57 -5.94 13.08
N ASP A 750 7.20 -7.18 13.36
CA ASP A 750 5.96 -7.76 12.89
C ASP A 750 4.73 -7.12 13.57
N ILE A 751 3.55 -7.39 13.04
CA ILE A 751 2.27 -6.95 13.60
C ILE A 751 1.60 -8.00 14.49
N GLY A 752 2.26 -9.14 14.66
CA GLY A 752 1.75 -10.24 15.48
C GLY A 752 1.83 -9.93 16.97
N PRO A 753 1.24 -10.78 17.81
CA PRO A 753 1.37 -10.60 19.24
C PRO A 753 2.85 -10.66 19.64
N LYS A 754 3.24 -9.70 20.47
CA LYS A 754 4.59 -9.60 21.03
C LYS A 754 4.92 -10.83 21.87
N VAL A 755 6.07 -11.44 21.62
CA VAL A 755 6.61 -12.50 22.46
C VAL A 755 7.39 -11.85 23.60
N GLU A 756 6.66 -11.48 24.66
CA GLU A 756 7.19 -10.71 25.78
C GLU A 756 8.42 -11.39 26.41
N GLY A 757 9.49 -10.59 26.54
CA GLY A 757 10.77 -11.05 27.11
C GLY A 757 11.62 -11.91 26.16
N TYR A 758 11.28 -12.00 24.84
CA TYR A 758 12.01 -12.85 23.89
C TYR A 758 12.24 -12.22 22.53
N GLY A 759 11.21 -11.59 21.91
CA GLY A 759 11.26 -11.15 20.53
C GLY A 759 11.62 -9.66 20.34
N ASN A 760 11.83 -8.91 21.42
CA ASN A 760 11.88 -7.46 21.41
C ASN A 760 12.82 -6.88 22.47
N TRP A 761 14.01 -7.42 22.60
CA TRP A 761 15.02 -6.89 23.55
C TRP A 761 15.90 -5.87 22.87
N ILE A 762 16.15 -4.75 23.58
CA ILE A 762 17.05 -3.69 23.13
C ILE A 762 18.08 -3.34 24.21
N LYS A 763 19.20 -2.77 23.77
CA LYS A 763 20.21 -2.17 24.62
C LYS A 763 20.71 -0.89 23.95
N LEU A 764 20.51 0.23 24.62
CA LEU A 764 21.11 1.51 24.23
C LEU A 764 22.55 1.61 24.75
N GLU A 765 23.35 2.48 24.16
CA GLU A 765 24.72 2.72 24.59
C GLU A 765 24.76 3.17 26.06
N GLY A 766 25.46 2.41 26.89
CA GLY A 766 25.58 2.68 28.33
C GLY A 766 24.46 2.13 29.21
N ASP A 767 23.39 1.56 28.60
CA ASP A 767 22.25 0.96 29.32
C ASP A 767 22.45 -0.56 29.56
N GLU A 768 21.59 -1.12 30.41
CA GLU A 768 21.37 -2.56 30.51
C GLU A 768 20.34 -3.05 29.45
N TRP A 769 20.31 -4.36 29.20
CA TRP A 769 19.28 -4.97 28.34
C TRP A 769 17.88 -4.77 28.93
N LYS A 770 16.93 -4.37 28.10
CA LYS A 770 15.52 -4.21 28.49
C LYS A 770 14.59 -4.68 27.40
N SER A 771 13.39 -5.13 27.80
CA SER A 771 12.30 -5.38 26.86
C SER A 771 11.87 -4.02 26.27
N ASP A 772 11.75 -3.97 24.96
CA ASP A 772 11.38 -2.73 24.28
C ASP A 772 9.88 -2.43 24.45
N ASN A 773 9.57 -1.24 24.94
CA ASN A 773 8.21 -0.77 25.10
C ASN A 773 7.68 -0.04 23.84
N VAL A 774 8.58 0.33 22.93
CA VAL A 774 8.25 1.04 21.70
C VAL A 774 7.78 0.07 20.62
N ALA A 775 8.48 -1.07 20.44
CA ALA A 775 8.11 -2.06 19.45
C ALA A 775 6.74 -2.68 19.78
N LEU A 776 5.83 -2.64 18.80
CA LEU A 776 4.49 -3.22 18.91
C LEU A 776 4.46 -4.74 18.65
N GLY A 777 5.50 -5.28 18.01
CA GLY A 777 5.68 -6.68 17.67
C GLY A 777 7.07 -7.20 17.95
N ASN A 778 7.46 -8.30 17.30
CA ASN A 778 8.79 -8.91 17.39
C ASN A 778 9.66 -8.41 16.22
N PHE A 779 10.95 -8.23 16.43
CA PHE A 779 11.85 -7.72 15.39
C PHE A 779 11.94 -8.67 14.19
N PHE A 780 12.09 -8.12 12.97
CA PHE A 780 12.27 -8.90 11.74
C PHE A 780 13.66 -9.52 11.66
N LEU A 781 13.78 -10.67 12.30
CA LEU A 781 15.00 -11.43 12.44
C LEU A 781 14.71 -12.93 12.46
N TYR A 782 15.46 -13.73 11.71
CA TYR A 782 15.51 -15.16 11.91
C TYR A 782 16.94 -15.72 11.71
N VAL A 783 17.19 -16.90 12.27
CA VAL A 783 18.51 -17.51 12.27
C VAL A 783 18.43 -18.89 11.62
N PRO A 784 18.85 -19.04 10.35
CA PRO A 784 18.99 -20.35 9.73
C PRO A 784 20.04 -21.19 10.47
N LEU A 785 19.70 -22.44 10.80
CA LEU A 785 20.58 -23.36 11.49
C LEU A 785 21.22 -24.34 10.50
N THR A 786 22.51 -24.60 10.69
CA THR A 786 23.24 -25.63 9.95
C THR A 786 23.33 -26.87 10.84
N GLU A 787 22.88 -28.00 10.28
CA GLU A 787 22.95 -29.28 10.98
C GLU A 787 24.38 -29.72 11.27
N PRO A 788 24.59 -30.45 12.38
CA PRO A 788 25.87 -31.09 12.60
C PRO A 788 26.12 -32.20 11.56
N THR A 789 27.34 -32.35 11.09
CA THR A 789 27.75 -33.30 10.02
C THR A 789 27.68 -34.77 10.42
N ALA A 790 27.35 -35.12 11.66
CA ALA A 790 27.09 -36.47 12.14
C ALA A 790 26.16 -36.40 13.33
N VAL A 791 24.89 -36.71 13.19
CA VAL A 791 23.94 -36.76 14.32
C VAL A 791 22.97 -37.92 14.20
N GLU A 792 22.82 -38.64 15.30
CA GLU A 792 21.62 -39.41 15.55
C GLU A 792 20.36 -38.51 15.39
N PRO A 793 19.32 -38.96 14.67
CA PRO A 793 18.16 -38.13 14.42
C PRO A 793 17.51 -37.71 15.75
N ALA A 794 17.23 -36.42 15.89
CA ALA A 794 16.42 -35.91 16.99
C ALA A 794 15.04 -36.60 16.92
N THR A 795 14.67 -37.35 17.93
CA THR A 795 13.32 -37.91 18.06
C THR A 795 12.39 -36.80 18.59
N LEU A 796 11.10 -36.85 18.21
CA LEU A 796 10.07 -35.93 18.74
C LEU A 796 9.97 -35.96 20.28
N GLU A 797 10.37 -37.03 20.91
CA GLU A 797 10.45 -37.18 22.39
C GLU A 797 11.50 -36.25 23.03
N ASN A 798 12.47 -35.78 22.26
CA ASN A 798 13.51 -34.83 22.70
C ASN A 798 13.17 -33.36 22.43
N CYS A 799 12.10 -33.09 21.69
CA CYS A 799 11.51 -31.76 21.60
C CYS A 799 10.77 -31.52 22.91
N GLY A 800 11.45 -30.99 23.91
CA GLY A 800 10.81 -30.52 25.15
C GLY A 800 9.62 -29.64 24.78
N THR A 801 8.57 -29.66 25.61
CA THR A 801 7.37 -28.84 25.42
C THR A 801 7.77 -27.41 25.19
N VAL A 802 7.84 -27.02 23.91
CA VAL A 802 8.06 -25.64 23.51
C VAL A 802 6.78 -24.90 23.85
N THR A 803 6.79 -24.20 24.97
CA THR A 803 5.65 -23.38 25.43
C THR A 803 5.46 -22.11 24.61
N ASP A 804 6.21 -21.98 23.51
CA ASP A 804 6.26 -20.78 22.72
C ASP A 804 5.49 -20.98 21.40
N VAL A 805 4.30 -20.41 21.33
CA VAL A 805 3.37 -20.50 20.19
C VAL A 805 4.04 -20.08 18.87
N ALA A 806 5.02 -19.17 18.93
CA ALA A 806 5.71 -18.67 17.74
C ALA A 806 6.65 -19.69 17.07
N LEU A 807 7.19 -20.65 17.82
CA LEU A 807 8.05 -21.70 17.26
C LEU A 807 7.23 -22.86 16.69
N ASP A 808 6.09 -23.20 17.29
CA ASP A 808 5.24 -24.32 16.89
C ASP A 808 4.62 -24.15 15.47
N MET A 809 4.47 -22.92 14.99
CA MET A 809 3.83 -22.62 13.71
C MET A 809 4.72 -22.89 12.48
N PHE A 810 6.04 -22.97 12.66
CA PHE A 810 7.02 -23.00 11.55
C PHE A 810 7.81 -24.31 11.46
N TYR A 811 7.57 -25.24 12.37
CA TYR A 811 8.29 -26.52 12.39
C TYR A 811 7.35 -27.70 12.19
N PRO A 812 7.70 -28.66 11.31
CA PRO A 812 6.94 -29.87 11.16
C PRO A 812 7.05 -30.75 12.42
N VAL A 813 5.93 -31.29 12.83
CA VAL A 813 5.86 -32.29 13.91
C VAL A 813 6.19 -33.71 13.40
N GLY A 814 6.32 -33.88 12.10
CA GLY A 814 6.68 -35.11 11.44
C GLY A 814 6.69 -34.97 9.90
N TYR A 815 6.78 -36.07 9.22
CA TYR A 815 6.84 -36.17 7.76
C TYR A 815 5.94 -37.28 7.27
N ALA A 816 5.24 -37.05 6.14
CA ALA A 816 4.51 -38.04 5.40
C ALA A 816 5.31 -38.47 4.19
N ILE A 817 5.44 -39.78 3.95
CA ILE A 817 6.23 -40.32 2.87
C ILE A 817 5.31 -41.04 1.88
N TYR A 818 5.48 -40.75 0.61
CA TYR A 818 4.71 -41.27 -0.50
C TYR A 818 5.62 -41.99 -1.49
N ARG A 819 5.07 -43.00 -2.16
CA ARG A 819 5.64 -43.62 -3.35
C ARG A 819 4.55 -43.67 -4.42
N ASP A 820 4.80 -43.06 -5.59
CA ASP A 820 3.86 -42.95 -6.72
C ASP A 820 2.49 -42.39 -6.22
N ASP A 821 2.53 -41.33 -5.43
CA ASP A 821 1.40 -40.64 -4.80
C ASP A 821 0.59 -41.46 -3.77
N GLN A 822 1.04 -42.68 -3.45
CA GLN A 822 0.44 -43.49 -2.38
C GLN A 822 1.18 -43.27 -1.06
N LEU A 823 0.44 -43.00 0.01
CA LEU A 823 1.02 -42.86 1.34
C LEU A 823 1.62 -44.17 1.82
N MET A 824 2.94 -44.18 2.05
CA MET A 824 3.70 -45.33 2.56
C MET A 824 3.81 -45.34 4.06
N GLY A 825 3.80 -44.16 4.70
CA GLY A 825 3.90 -44.03 6.14
C GLY A 825 4.27 -42.66 6.62
N TRP A 826 4.55 -42.55 7.91
CA TRP A 826 5.00 -41.31 8.57
C TRP A 826 6.34 -41.56 9.25
N SER A 827 7.13 -40.47 9.34
CA SER A 827 8.37 -40.49 10.10
C SER A 827 8.42 -39.30 11.03
N SER A 828 8.90 -39.53 12.26
CA SER A 828 9.25 -38.42 13.18
C SER A 828 10.70 -38.00 13.03
N SER A 829 11.47 -38.72 12.22
CA SER A 829 12.87 -38.39 11.88
C SER A 829 13.01 -38.07 10.40
N ARG A 830 14.14 -37.47 10.01
CA ARG A 830 14.45 -37.13 8.62
C ARG A 830 15.07 -38.28 7.83
N LYS A 831 14.61 -39.48 8.18
CA LYS A 831 15.00 -40.73 7.52
C LYS A 831 13.82 -41.70 7.51
N TRP A 832 13.67 -42.45 6.45
CA TRP A 832 12.68 -43.49 6.33
C TRP A 832 13.17 -44.62 5.41
N VAL A 833 12.76 -45.87 5.67
CA VAL A 833 13.19 -47.02 4.94
C VAL A 833 11.99 -47.73 4.31
N ASP A 834 12.01 -47.89 2.99
CA ASP A 834 11.12 -48.78 2.28
C ASP A 834 11.75 -50.18 2.27
N ASN A 835 11.19 -51.08 3.13
CA ASN A 835 11.67 -52.46 3.20
C ASN A 835 11.00 -53.38 2.16
N SER A 836 10.20 -52.83 1.28
CA SER A 836 9.52 -53.59 0.21
C SER A 836 9.41 -52.72 -1.04
N PRO A 837 10.54 -52.18 -1.55
CA PRO A 837 10.54 -51.33 -2.71
C PRO A 837 10.09 -52.11 -3.95
N LEU A 838 9.40 -51.42 -4.87
CA LEU A 838 9.02 -52.01 -6.16
C LEU A 838 10.19 -51.89 -7.15
N LYS A 839 10.38 -52.91 -8.01
CA LYS A 839 11.35 -52.82 -9.06
C LYS A 839 10.96 -51.80 -10.13
N GLY A 840 11.92 -51.05 -10.62
CA GLY A 840 11.71 -50.00 -11.64
C GLY A 840 12.04 -48.60 -11.13
N VAL A 841 11.55 -47.60 -11.87
CA VAL A 841 11.66 -46.19 -11.50
C VAL A 841 10.39 -45.79 -10.79
N HIS A 842 10.54 -45.34 -9.57
CA HIS A 842 9.41 -44.89 -8.71
C HIS A 842 9.66 -43.50 -8.14
N THR A 843 8.62 -42.72 -8.01
CA THR A 843 8.69 -41.37 -7.42
C THR A 843 8.42 -41.48 -5.94
N TYR A 844 9.43 -41.16 -5.13
CA TYR A 844 9.26 -40.98 -3.68
C TYR A 844 9.09 -39.50 -3.37
N SER A 845 8.13 -39.20 -2.47
CA SER A 845 7.82 -37.84 -2.08
C SER A 845 7.73 -37.72 -0.56
N VAL A 846 8.20 -36.61 -0.02
CA VAL A 846 8.17 -36.32 1.40
C VAL A 846 7.49 -34.96 1.63
N ALA A 847 6.50 -34.95 2.50
CA ALA A 847 5.79 -33.73 2.92
C ALA A 847 6.01 -33.46 4.42
N ASN A 848 6.01 -32.20 4.82
CA ASN A 848 6.03 -31.79 6.22
C ASN A 848 4.62 -31.93 6.84
N LEU A 849 4.56 -32.44 8.05
CA LEU A 849 3.34 -32.45 8.89
C LEU A 849 3.46 -31.34 9.95
N TYR A 850 2.47 -30.47 10.00
CA TYR A 850 2.38 -29.41 11.00
C TYR A 850 1.31 -29.72 12.05
N LYS A 851 1.36 -29.00 13.17
CA LYS A 851 0.37 -29.13 14.26
C LYS A 851 -1.05 -28.94 13.70
N GLY A 852 -1.97 -29.85 14.08
CA GLY A 852 -3.33 -29.86 13.57
C GLY A 852 -3.54 -30.72 12.32
N ALA A 853 -2.57 -31.59 11.99
CA ALA A 853 -2.59 -32.49 10.82
C ALA A 853 -2.56 -31.79 9.47
N ASN A 854 -2.11 -30.55 9.42
CA ASN A 854 -1.88 -29.84 8.16
C ASN A 854 -0.61 -30.37 7.47
N GLU A 855 -0.73 -30.74 6.22
CA GLU A 855 0.35 -31.29 5.42
C GLU A 855 0.76 -30.31 4.30
N SER A 856 2.07 -30.10 4.11
CA SER A 856 2.59 -29.30 3.00
C SER A 856 2.50 -30.04 1.67
N VAL A 857 2.74 -29.32 0.58
CA VAL A 857 3.11 -29.96 -0.71
C VAL A 857 4.29 -30.87 -0.46
N ALA A 858 4.32 -32.04 -1.12
CA ALA A 858 5.44 -32.96 -1.03
C ALA A 858 6.58 -32.54 -1.99
N LYS A 859 7.81 -32.74 -1.56
CA LYS A 859 9.00 -32.68 -2.43
C LYS A 859 9.34 -34.07 -2.90
N SER A 860 9.65 -34.24 -4.19
CA SER A 860 9.76 -35.53 -4.86
C SER A 860 11.18 -35.83 -5.33
N LEU A 861 11.50 -37.12 -5.40
CA LEU A 861 12.73 -37.66 -5.94
C LEU A 861 12.41 -38.94 -6.71
N GLU A 862 12.91 -39.10 -7.94
CA GLU A 862 12.85 -40.35 -8.68
C GLU A 862 13.97 -41.31 -8.20
N VAL A 863 13.60 -42.55 -7.87
CA VAL A 863 14.52 -43.58 -7.39
C VAL A 863 14.36 -44.82 -8.26
N THR A 864 15.48 -45.32 -8.77
CA THR A 864 15.54 -46.57 -9.52
C THR A 864 15.96 -47.69 -8.58
N PHE A 865 15.15 -48.75 -8.47
CA PHE A 865 15.44 -49.90 -7.63
C PHE A 865 15.45 -51.20 -8.48
N GLY A 866 16.47 -52.07 -8.27
CA GLY A 866 16.53 -53.37 -8.91
C GLY A 866 16.88 -53.34 -10.42
N ALA A 867 17.47 -52.25 -10.93
CA ALA A 867 17.81 -52.07 -12.34
C ALA A 867 19.16 -52.75 -12.75
N ASN A 868 19.83 -53.48 -11.83
CA ASN A 868 21.17 -54.03 -12.07
C ASN A 868 21.21 -55.47 -12.57
N ASP A 869 20.07 -56.10 -12.85
CA ASP A 869 20.04 -57.34 -13.64
C ASP A 869 19.77 -57.00 -15.11
N ILE A 870 20.79 -57.16 -15.95
CA ILE A 870 20.59 -57.30 -17.39
C ILE A 870 19.90 -58.68 -17.57
N ASP A 871 18.61 -58.71 -17.28
CA ASP A 871 17.76 -59.74 -17.82
C ASP A 871 17.65 -59.54 -19.32
N GLU A 872 17.82 -60.62 -20.08
CA GLU A 872 17.76 -60.71 -21.52
C GLU A 872 16.80 -59.70 -22.11
N VAL A 873 17.31 -58.90 -23.04
CA VAL A 873 16.48 -58.09 -23.89
C VAL A 873 15.58 -59.02 -24.65
N ASP A 874 14.37 -59.26 -24.14
CA ASP A 874 13.30 -59.66 -25.06
C ASP A 874 13.24 -58.51 -26.06
N VAL A 875 13.67 -58.81 -27.25
CA VAL A 875 13.48 -57.97 -28.43
C VAL A 875 11.98 -57.90 -28.62
N VAL A 876 11.37 -56.94 -27.90
CA VAL A 876 10.02 -56.53 -28.20
C VAL A 876 10.09 -55.94 -29.59
N ASP A 877 9.55 -56.69 -30.56
CA ASP A 877 9.40 -56.26 -31.95
C ASP A 877 8.95 -54.80 -31.92
N ALA A 878 9.73 -53.90 -32.54
CA ALA A 878 9.45 -52.48 -32.53
C ALA A 878 7.99 -52.26 -32.96
N ALA A 879 7.20 -51.69 -32.09
CA ALA A 879 5.76 -51.45 -32.31
C ALA A 879 5.56 -50.86 -33.71
N VAL A 880 4.88 -51.60 -34.59
CA VAL A 880 4.62 -51.17 -35.98
C VAL A 880 3.30 -50.42 -36.07
N GLU A 881 3.24 -49.47 -36.98
CA GLU A 881 2.00 -48.78 -37.29
C GLU A 881 0.92 -49.74 -37.75
N VAL A 882 -0.21 -49.72 -37.03
CA VAL A 882 -1.37 -50.58 -37.40
C VAL A 882 -2.36 -49.80 -38.24
N VAL A 883 -2.60 -48.54 -37.88
CA VAL A 883 -3.57 -47.69 -38.55
C VAL A 883 -3.29 -46.21 -38.28
N ARG A 884 -3.57 -45.39 -39.29
CA ARG A 884 -3.37 -43.94 -39.26
C ARG A 884 -4.69 -43.20 -39.54
N TYR A 885 -4.89 -42.07 -38.85
CA TYR A 885 -6.07 -41.22 -39.01
C TYR A 885 -5.65 -39.75 -39.19
N ASP A 886 -6.49 -38.99 -39.88
CA ASP A 886 -6.43 -37.53 -39.84
C ASP A 886 -7.11 -36.99 -38.56
N LEU A 887 -7.00 -35.67 -38.32
CA LEU A 887 -7.61 -35.01 -37.15
C LEU A 887 -9.15 -35.10 -37.10
N CYS A 888 -9.80 -35.46 -38.22
CA CYS A 888 -11.25 -35.67 -38.33
C CYS A 888 -11.65 -37.12 -38.05
N GLY A 889 -10.71 -37.99 -37.68
CA GLY A 889 -10.93 -39.42 -37.40
C GLY A 889 -11.09 -40.28 -38.65
N ARG A 890 -10.76 -39.78 -39.85
CA ARG A 890 -10.80 -40.51 -41.10
C ARG A 890 -9.54 -41.30 -41.27
N GLN A 891 -9.64 -42.59 -41.52
CA GLN A 891 -8.49 -43.47 -41.72
C GLN A 891 -7.73 -43.09 -43.00
N LEU A 892 -6.42 -43.03 -42.88
CA LEU A 892 -5.46 -42.73 -43.97
C LEU A 892 -4.68 -43.99 -44.40
N ALA A 893 -4.60 -44.21 -45.71
CA ALA A 893 -3.81 -45.31 -46.25
C ALA A 893 -2.31 -44.99 -46.32
N GLN A 894 -1.94 -43.73 -46.26
CA GLN A 894 -0.54 -43.23 -46.26
C GLN A 894 -0.46 -41.91 -45.42
N PRO A 895 0.75 -41.54 -44.99
CA PRO A 895 0.96 -40.26 -44.35
C PRO A 895 0.48 -39.07 -45.25
N VAL A 896 -0.34 -38.20 -44.69
CA VAL A 896 -0.83 -37.01 -45.38
C VAL A 896 -0.33 -35.76 -44.68
N LYS A 897 0.06 -34.74 -45.43
CA LYS A 897 0.59 -33.49 -44.92
C LYS A 897 -0.33 -32.90 -43.80
N GLY A 898 0.25 -32.58 -42.69
CA GLY A 898 -0.40 -32.14 -41.48
C GLY A 898 -0.25 -33.13 -40.31
N VAL A 899 -1.14 -33.00 -39.32
CA VAL A 899 -1.10 -33.87 -38.12
C VAL A 899 -1.84 -35.18 -38.41
N ASN A 900 -1.14 -36.27 -38.25
CA ASN A 900 -1.71 -37.63 -38.35
C ASN A 900 -1.72 -38.28 -36.95
N VAL A 901 -2.74 -39.03 -36.64
CA VAL A 901 -2.86 -39.81 -35.40
C VAL A 901 -2.58 -41.28 -35.75
N VAL A 902 -1.48 -41.84 -35.24
CA VAL A 902 -1.01 -43.19 -35.59
C VAL A 902 -1.23 -44.11 -34.39
N LYS A 903 -1.97 -45.19 -34.57
CA LYS A 903 -2.12 -46.26 -33.59
C LYS A 903 -1.10 -47.37 -33.89
N MET A 904 -0.33 -47.77 -32.89
CA MET A 904 0.74 -48.77 -32.97
C MET A 904 0.22 -50.13 -32.54
N SER A 905 0.99 -51.20 -32.88
CA SER A 905 0.65 -52.59 -32.57
C SER A 905 0.65 -52.91 -31.06
N ASP A 906 1.34 -52.10 -30.26
CA ASP A 906 1.36 -52.18 -28.80
C ASP A 906 0.17 -51.47 -28.12
N GLY A 907 -0.78 -50.91 -28.92
CA GLY A 907 -1.94 -50.20 -28.43
C GLY A 907 -1.71 -48.69 -28.17
N THR A 908 -0.47 -48.24 -28.24
CA THR A 908 -0.16 -46.80 -28.05
C THR A 908 -0.64 -45.96 -29.24
N VAL A 909 -0.90 -44.68 -28.98
CA VAL A 909 -1.32 -43.71 -30.00
C VAL A 909 -0.37 -42.53 -29.95
N ARG A 910 0.24 -42.22 -31.10
CA ARG A 910 1.13 -41.05 -31.23
C ARG A 910 0.62 -40.05 -32.26
N LYS A 911 0.94 -38.80 -32.10
CA LYS A 911 0.73 -37.74 -33.09
C LYS A 911 2.01 -37.58 -33.92
N GLU A 912 1.87 -37.61 -35.25
CA GLU A 912 2.96 -37.41 -36.18
C GLU A 912 2.65 -36.18 -37.06
N ILE A 913 3.63 -35.28 -37.19
CA ILE A 913 3.49 -34.14 -38.10
C ILE A 913 4.20 -34.46 -39.40
N VAL A 914 3.43 -34.64 -40.45
CA VAL A 914 3.93 -34.86 -41.81
C VAL A 914 4.06 -33.50 -42.51
N LYS A 915 5.28 -33.11 -42.89
CA LYS A 915 5.64 -31.81 -43.49
C LYS A 915 5.26 -31.69 -44.96
#